data_3a03438a6b82c3ea179f0bdf6ea435e9
#
_entry.id   3a03438a6b82c3ea179f0bdf6ea435e9
#
_cell.length_a   1.000
_cell.length_b   1.000
_cell.length_c   1.000
_cell.angle_alpha   90.00
_cell.angle_beta   90.00
_cell.angle_gamma   90.00
#
_symmetry.space_group_name_H-M   'P 1'
#
loop_
_entity.id
_entity.type
_entity.pdbx_description
1 polymer ?
#
loop_
_entity_poly.entity_id
_entity_poly.type
_entity_poly.pdbx_seq_one_letter_code
_entity_poly.pdbx_strand_id
1 'polypeptide(L)'
;MSDDLGTLPVFVRGACPHDCPDTCAWTVEVAEGRAVTLHADREHPFTAGGLCTKVNRFVEDRVYSEERITTPLRRTGPKGTGRFEPVSWDVALDEIAGRISSAVATHGPESVLPFSFLGTQGLVQGGVVSDAFFAALGATQLEREVCGATGLAGLGVTMGDRPGLPPEQLEHSRLVLLWGTNTLSTNLHLWPFLRRARDAGARIVAVDPVATRTARACDQHVQPLPGTDAALALGMMRVIVDDGLHDEEYLDRHATGFEALVERLREYPVDRVAEITGIDAGEIVALAREYASTRPAAIRLLVGMEHRQHGAAAYRTIACLPVVTGAWRDRGGGLAHMTFQLFDELDWSCGVEVPAASSRTVNMVQLGRALTELDPPVQVLVSYNANPAVTTPDQNRVMQGLRRDDLYTVVLEHVMTDTAAYADVVLPATTQVEHDDILWSWGQTYVTVNEQAIAPVGEALSNAEIFRRLAGRLGLTGAAFTSTDAELAAAAIAPLGTERVELLRRQGWLRVDRPEHEVPYAEGGFATPSGKAELWSASEEAAGRDPLPGFQVADEGVHSDRAERYPLSLVAAKGAHHFLNSSYGHVARAVKAERQPVVSLNERDARTRGVADGHTVRVFNERGSLELPAKVGTEVPAGCVSIPSGWWASASPGGRSANALTADGVVRGGGGDFHDTLVEVEAVVATDGSPSTEID
;
A
#
# COMPACT_ATOMS: atom_id res chain seq x y z
N MET A 1 -37.60 -27.02 -35.15
CA MET A 1 -36.77 -25.85 -34.87
C MET A 1 -37.24 -25.38 -33.52
N SER A 2 -36.60 -25.84 -32.46
CA SER A 2 -36.81 -25.33 -31.07
C SER A 2 -36.05 -24.02 -30.96
N ASP A 3 -36.78 -22.94 -30.78
CA ASP A 3 -36.22 -21.63 -30.48
C ASP A 3 -35.41 -21.75 -29.17
N ASP A 4 -34.10 -21.83 -29.32
CA ASP A 4 -33.14 -21.64 -28.24
C ASP A 4 -33.07 -20.13 -27.99
N LEU A 5 -34.10 -19.63 -27.27
CA LEU A 5 -34.07 -18.29 -26.69
C LEU A 5 -33.08 -18.36 -25.51
N GLY A 6 -31.76 -18.27 -25.83
CA GLY A 6 -30.74 -18.12 -24.85
C GLY A 6 -31.15 -17.02 -23.85
N THR A 7 -31.10 -17.31 -22.55
CA THR A 7 -31.36 -16.33 -21.52
C THR A 7 -30.48 -15.10 -21.74
N LEU A 8 -31.12 -13.91 -21.86
CA LEU A 8 -30.37 -12.66 -22.00
C LEU A 8 -29.37 -12.51 -20.84
N PRO A 9 -28.16 -12.03 -21.10
CA PRO A 9 -27.19 -11.83 -20.06
C PRO A 9 -27.70 -10.83 -18.99
N VAL A 10 -27.39 -11.12 -17.74
CA VAL A 10 -27.67 -10.22 -16.60
C VAL A 10 -26.39 -9.46 -16.29
N PHE A 11 -26.52 -8.18 -15.94
CA PHE A 11 -25.39 -7.33 -15.54
C PHE A 11 -25.50 -7.02 -14.05
N VAL A 12 -24.49 -7.44 -13.28
CA VAL A 12 -24.44 -7.26 -11.82
C VAL A 12 -23.34 -6.26 -11.46
N ARG A 13 -23.65 -5.34 -10.57
CA ARG A 13 -22.72 -4.28 -10.17
C ARG A 13 -21.64 -4.78 -9.23
N GLY A 14 -20.45 -4.18 -9.34
CA GLY A 14 -19.35 -4.49 -8.46
C GLY A 14 -18.19 -3.50 -8.61
N ALA A 15 -17.14 -3.75 -7.87
CA ALA A 15 -15.92 -2.94 -7.92
C ALA A 15 -14.67 -3.78 -7.71
N CYS A 16 -13.54 -3.24 -8.17
CA CYS A 16 -12.23 -3.81 -7.96
C CYS A 16 -11.86 -3.81 -6.47
N PRO A 17 -11.56 -4.99 -5.88
CA PRO A 17 -11.31 -5.09 -4.43
C PRO A 17 -9.89 -4.72 -4.04
N HIS A 18 -8.98 -4.60 -5.01
CA HIS A 18 -7.55 -4.57 -4.73
C HIS A 18 -7.09 -3.32 -3.99
N ASP A 19 -6.00 -3.44 -3.24
CA ASP A 19 -5.25 -2.36 -2.61
C ASP A 19 -4.73 -1.35 -3.66
N CYS A 20 -5.64 -0.50 -4.11
CA CYS A 20 -5.42 0.47 -5.18
C CYS A 20 -6.29 1.72 -4.92
N PRO A 21 -5.73 2.94 -5.08
CA PRO A 21 -6.49 4.17 -4.86
C PRO A 21 -7.67 4.37 -5.82
N ASP A 22 -7.73 3.59 -6.89
CA ASP A 22 -8.74 3.79 -7.93
C ASP A 22 -10.10 3.14 -7.63
N THR A 23 -10.13 1.97 -6.96
CA THR A 23 -11.36 1.21 -6.63
C THR A 23 -12.35 1.20 -7.80
N CYS A 24 -11.92 0.64 -8.96
CA CYS A 24 -12.64 0.77 -10.23
C CYS A 24 -14.01 0.11 -10.17
N ALA A 25 -15.06 0.87 -10.48
CA ALA A 25 -16.42 0.35 -10.61
C ALA A 25 -16.57 -0.44 -11.94
N TRP A 26 -17.28 -1.55 -11.87
CA TRP A 26 -17.58 -2.40 -13.01
C TRP A 26 -18.99 -3.01 -12.96
N THR A 27 -19.42 -3.60 -14.09
CA THR A 27 -20.53 -4.55 -14.12
C THR A 27 -20.01 -5.92 -14.59
N VAL A 28 -20.49 -6.97 -13.96
CA VAL A 28 -20.22 -8.36 -14.34
C VAL A 28 -21.32 -8.82 -15.29
N GLU A 29 -20.94 -9.22 -16.50
CA GLU A 29 -21.87 -9.89 -17.41
C GLU A 29 -21.99 -11.36 -17.01
N VAL A 30 -23.21 -11.78 -16.71
CA VAL A 30 -23.53 -13.15 -16.26
C VAL A 30 -24.45 -13.81 -17.29
N ALA A 31 -24.05 -14.96 -17.83
CA ALA A 31 -24.85 -15.81 -18.66
C ALA A 31 -24.90 -17.23 -18.08
N GLU A 32 -26.07 -17.83 -17.97
CA GLU A 32 -26.28 -19.19 -17.44
C GLU A 32 -25.62 -19.40 -16.05
N GLY A 33 -25.66 -18.36 -15.19
CA GLY A 33 -25.07 -18.38 -13.85
C GLY A 33 -23.54 -18.32 -13.81
N ARG A 34 -22.87 -18.01 -14.92
CA ARG A 34 -21.42 -17.86 -15.03
C ARG A 34 -21.03 -16.43 -15.38
N ALA A 35 -20.04 -15.91 -14.72
CA ALA A 35 -19.41 -14.64 -15.12
C ALA A 35 -18.73 -14.82 -16.49
N VAL A 36 -19.06 -13.95 -17.43
CA VAL A 36 -18.51 -13.99 -18.80
C VAL A 36 -17.36 -13.00 -18.95
N THR A 37 -17.61 -11.75 -18.55
CA THR A 37 -16.59 -10.68 -18.62
C THR A 37 -16.95 -9.55 -17.66
N LEU A 38 -15.97 -8.67 -17.40
CA LEU A 38 -16.18 -7.42 -16.68
C LEU A 38 -16.26 -6.25 -17.66
N HIS A 39 -17.23 -5.40 -17.46
CA HIS A 39 -17.36 -4.13 -18.16
C HIS A 39 -17.09 -3.00 -17.19
N ALA A 40 -16.12 -2.13 -17.48
CA ALA A 40 -15.90 -0.94 -16.69
C ALA A 40 -17.14 -0.02 -16.71
N ASP A 41 -17.53 0.50 -15.56
CA ASP A 41 -18.63 1.45 -15.45
C ASP A 41 -18.24 2.80 -16.09
N ARG A 42 -18.90 3.15 -17.19
CA ARG A 42 -18.62 4.40 -17.94
C ARG A 42 -19.22 5.62 -17.27
N GLU A 43 -20.20 5.44 -16.41
CA GLU A 43 -20.90 6.52 -15.72
C GLU A 43 -20.20 6.91 -14.41
N HIS A 44 -19.30 6.05 -13.89
CA HIS A 44 -18.54 6.36 -12.69
C HIS A 44 -17.62 7.56 -12.92
N PRO A 45 -17.76 8.67 -12.17
CA PRO A 45 -17.10 9.94 -12.51
C PRO A 45 -15.57 9.89 -12.45
N PHE A 46 -15.00 9.07 -11.55
CA PHE A 46 -13.54 8.97 -11.38
C PHE A 46 -12.92 7.95 -12.34
N THR A 47 -13.50 6.75 -12.46
CA THR A 47 -12.90 5.67 -13.27
C THR A 47 -13.36 5.66 -14.72
N ALA A 48 -14.47 6.33 -15.04
CA ALA A 48 -14.93 6.71 -16.38
C ALA A 48 -14.76 5.62 -17.45
N GLY A 49 -15.14 4.38 -17.15
CA GLY A 49 -15.07 3.26 -18.07
C GLY A 49 -13.69 2.66 -18.28
N GLY A 50 -12.74 2.92 -17.38
CA GLY A 50 -11.39 2.32 -17.41
C GLY A 50 -11.26 1.10 -16.51
N LEU A 51 -10.58 0.05 -16.98
CA LEU A 51 -10.00 -1.03 -16.19
C LEU A 51 -8.52 -1.17 -16.53
N CYS A 52 -7.68 -1.28 -15.52
CA CYS A 52 -6.24 -1.44 -15.75
C CYS A 52 -5.88 -2.85 -16.23
N THR A 53 -4.65 -3.03 -16.70
CA THR A 53 -4.14 -4.31 -17.21
C THR A 53 -4.16 -5.46 -16.21
N LYS A 54 -4.27 -5.16 -14.91
CA LYS A 54 -4.34 -6.15 -13.84
C LYS A 54 -5.71 -6.84 -13.77
N VAL A 55 -6.80 -6.08 -14.00
CA VAL A 55 -8.17 -6.57 -13.79
C VAL A 55 -9.01 -6.66 -15.07
N ASN A 56 -8.51 -6.21 -16.22
CA ASN A 56 -9.26 -6.27 -17.48
C ASN A 56 -9.56 -7.71 -17.95
N ARG A 57 -8.94 -8.72 -17.34
CA ARG A 57 -9.20 -10.15 -17.55
C ARG A 57 -9.41 -10.87 -16.22
N PHE A 58 -10.06 -10.23 -15.28
CA PHE A 58 -10.27 -10.76 -13.92
C PHE A 58 -11.02 -12.09 -13.92
N VAL A 59 -11.99 -12.24 -14.83
CA VAL A 59 -12.80 -13.47 -14.93
C VAL A 59 -11.91 -14.67 -15.29
N GLU A 60 -11.04 -14.52 -16.28
CA GLU A 60 -10.15 -15.61 -16.72
C GLU A 60 -8.96 -15.80 -15.78
N ASP A 61 -8.35 -14.69 -15.32
CA ASP A 61 -7.11 -14.75 -14.55
C ASP A 61 -7.33 -15.09 -13.07
N ARG A 62 -8.56 -14.88 -12.55
CA ARG A 62 -8.88 -15.07 -11.12
C ARG A 62 -10.07 -16.01 -10.90
N VAL A 63 -11.24 -15.71 -11.49
CA VAL A 63 -12.48 -16.45 -11.20
C VAL A 63 -12.39 -17.88 -11.69
N TYR A 64 -11.96 -18.07 -12.96
CA TYR A 64 -11.85 -19.38 -13.60
C TYR A 64 -10.41 -19.73 -13.97
N SER A 65 -9.43 -19.20 -13.24
CA SER A 65 -8.03 -19.61 -13.41
C SER A 65 -7.88 -21.12 -13.19
N GLU A 66 -7.08 -21.76 -14.02
CA GLU A 66 -6.74 -23.20 -13.86
C GLU A 66 -5.96 -23.47 -12.56
N GLU A 67 -5.29 -22.44 -12.04
CA GLU A 67 -4.53 -22.51 -10.77
C GLU A 67 -5.40 -22.25 -9.54
N ARG A 68 -6.71 -21.97 -9.73
CA ARG A 68 -7.58 -21.63 -8.62
C ARG A 68 -7.82 -22.81 -7.70
N ILE A 69 -7.61 -22.58 -6.39
CA ILE A 69 -7.96 -23.52 -5.34
C ILE A 69 -9.49 -23.49 -5.17
N THR A 70 -10.14 -24.63 -5.35
CA THR A 70 -11.61 -24.74 -5.32
C THR A 70 -12.11 -25.69 -4.22
N THR A 71 -11.22 -26.37 -3.51
CA THR A 71 -11.51 -27.26 -2.39
C THR A 71 -10.50 -27.02 -1.27
N PRO A 72 -10.83 -27.28 0.02
CA PRO A 72 -9.84 -27.22 1.09
C PRO A 72 -8.71 -28.21 0.85
N LEU A 73 -7.49 -27.81 1.14
CA LEU A 73 -6.27 -28.56 0.94
C LEU A 73 -5.53 -28.77 2.26
N ARG A 74 -5.12 -30.01 2.54
CA ARG A 74 -4.29 -30.38 3.69
C ARG A 74 -2.90 -30.79 3.23
N ARG A 75 -1.87 -30.30 3.90
CA ARG A 75 -0.47 -30.60 3.59
C ARG A 75 -0.14 -32.09 3.83
N THR A 76 0.59 -32.69 2.88
CA THR A 76 1.04 -34.09 2.95
C THR A 76 2.57 -34.25 2.92
N GLY A 77 3.30 -33.15 2.72
CA GLY A 77 4.76 -33.14 2.64
C GLY A 77 5.41 -32.17 3.63
N PRO A 78 6.73 -32.01 3.59
CA PRO A 78 7.43 -30.95 4.32
C PRO A 78 6.90 -29.57 3.94
N LYS A 79 6.95 -28.62 4.88
CA LYS A 79 6.57 -27.21 4.62
C LYS A 79 7.39 -26.62 3.47
N GLY A 80 6.75 -25.85 2.61
CA GLY A 80 7.38 -25.21 1.45
C GLY A 80 7.49 -26.10 0.20
N THR A 81 7.06 -27.38 0.26
CA THR A 81 7.10 -28.28 -0.91
C THR A 81 5.85 -28.17 -1.79
N GLY A 82 4.82 -27.47 -1.37
CA GLY A 82 3.56 -27.34 -2.10
C GLY A 82 2.80 -28.67 -2.28
N ARG A 83 3.04 -29.68 -1.43
CA ARG A 83 2.37 -30.98 -1.52
C ARG A 83 1.14 -31.01 -0.63
N PHE A 84 -0.03 -31.11 -1.25
CA PHE A 84 -1.33 -31.08 -0.59
C PHE A 84 -2.25 -32.18 -1.13
N GLU A 85 -3.24 -32.57 -0.36
CA GLU A 85 -4.38 -33.39 -0.76
C GLU A 85 -5.69 -32.67 -0.47
N PRO A 86 -6.73 -32.85 -1.31
CA PRO A 86 -8.06 -32.33 -1.01
C PRO A 86 -8.66 -32.99 0.24
N VAL A 87 -9.35 -32.19 1.07
CA VAL A 87 -10.12 -32.66 2.22
C VAL A 87 -11.48 -31.97 2.25
N SER A 88 -12.46 -32.53 2.97
CA SER A 88 -13.74 -31.84 3.14
C SER A 88 -13.61 -30.63 4.07
N TRP A 89 -14.54 -29.67 3.93
CA TRP A 89 -14.63 -28.53 4.84
C TRP A 89 -14.71 -28.94 6.30
N ASP A 90 -15.49 -29.97 6.64
CA ASP A 90 -15.61 -30.44 8.03
C ASP A 90 -14.27 -30.90 8.57
N VAL A 91 -13.53 -31.72 7.80
CA VAL A 91 -12.21 -32.20 8.20
C VAL A 91 -11.24 -31.02 8.40
N ALA A 92 -11.20 -30.07 7.47
CA ALA A 92 -10.31 -28.92 7.56
C ALA A 92 -10.64 -28.02 8.77
N LEU A 93 -11.93 -27.68 8.95
CA LEU A 93 -12.35 -26.79 10.01
C LEU A 93 -12.25 -27.46 11.40
N ASP A 94 -12.53 -28.75 11.52
CA ASP A 94 -12.36 -29.51 12.78
C ASP A 94 -10.88 -29.59 13.17
N GLU A 95 -9.98 -29.82 12.21
CA GLU A 95 -8.54 -29.81 12.43
C GLU A 95 -8.06 -28.43 12.89
N ILE A 96 -8.45 -27.35 12.20
CA ILE A 96 -8.08 -25.97 12.57
C ILE A 96 -8.60 -25.63 13.97
N ALA A 97 -9.87 -25.90 14.26
CA ALA A 97 -10.46 -25.63 15.57
C ALA A 97 -9.75 -26.41 16.69
N GLY A 98 -9.42 -27.69 16.43
CA GLY A 98 -8.66 -28.52 17.36
C GLY A 98 -7.24 -27.97 17.63
N ARG A 99 -6.55 -27.48 16.60
CA ARG A 99 -5.23 -26.85 16.75
C ARG A 99 -5.29 -25.53 17.51
N ILE A 100 -6.27 -24.68 17.21
CA ILE A 100 -6.51 -23.44 17.96
C ILE A 100 -6.79 -23.78 19.44
N SER A 101 -7.73 -24.68 19.72
CA SER A 101 -8.07 -25.06 21.09
C SER A 101 -6.88 -25.63 21.87
N SER A 102 -6.06 -26.45 21.22
CA SER A 102 -4.84 -27.02 21.83
C SER A 102 -3.79 -25.92 22.10
N ALA A 103 -3.55 -25.03 21.17
CA ALA A 103 -2.62 -23.91 21.34
C ALA A 103 -3.06 -22.98 22.48
N VAL A 104 -4.35 -22.64 22.52
CA VAL A 104 -4.94 -21.81 23.59
C VAL A 104 -4.83 -22.49 24.95
N ALA A 105 -5.12 -23.79 25.05
CA ALA A 105 -5.05 -24.54 26.30
C ALA A 105 -3.60 -24.69 26.83
N THR A 106 -2.61 -24.74 25.92
CA THR A 106 -1.21 -24.98 26.29
C THR A 106 -0.41 -23.71 26.49
N HIS A 107 -0.64 -22.70 25.64
CA HIS A 107 0.18 -21.48 25.56
C HIS A 107 -0.61 -20.19 25.79
N GLY A 108 -1.93 -20.28 25.98
CA GLY A 108 -2.83 -19.13 26.06
C GLY A 108 -3.27 -18.61 24.69
N PRO A 109 -4.31 -17.75 24.65
CA PRO A 109 -4.93 -17.31 23.42
C PRO A 109 -4.00 -16.45 22.54
N GLU A 110 -3.02 -15.77 23.11
CA GLU A 110 -2.01 -14.99 22.39
C GLU A 110 -1.05 -15.84 21.54
N SER A 111 -1.10 -17.18 21.66
CA SER A 111 -0.39 -18.10 20.76
C SER A 111 -1.02 -18.22 19.38
N VAL A 112 -2.20 -17.61 19.18
CA VAL A 112 -2.87 -17.49 17.87
C VAL A 112 -2.63 -16.10 17.32
N LEU A 113 -2.10 -16.02 16.09
CA LEU A 113 -1.79 -14.76 15.39
C LEU A 113 -2.56 -14.70 14.08
N PRO A 114 -3.47 -13.71 13.86
CA PRO A 114 -3.95 -13.37 12.54
C PRO A 114 -2.88 -12.63 11.74
N PHE A 115 -2.90 -12.78 10.41
CA PHE A 115 -2.10 -11.95 9.51
C PHE A 115 -2.90 -11.60 8.25
N SER A 116 -3.26 -10.33 8.09
CA SER A 116 -4.03 -9.86 6.93
C SER A 116 -3.77 -8.38 6.68
N PHE A 117 -3.81 -7.97 5.42
CA PHE A 117 -3.80 -6.59 4.93
C PHE A 117 -3.18 -6.54 3.54
N LEU A 118 -3.66 -5.79 2.61
CA LEU A 118 -4.98 -5.28 2.24
C LEU A 118 -5.35 -5.96 0.92
N GLY A 119 -5.57 -7.29 0.97
CA GLY A 119 -5.91 -8.08 -0.22
C GLY A 119 -7.28 -7.72 -0.80
N THR A 120 -8.14 -7.13 0.04
CA THR A 120 -9.40 -6.51 -0.38
C THR A 120 -9.64 -5.23 0.40
N GLN A 121 -10.22 -4.21 -0.26
CA GLN A 121 -10.72 -2.98 0.34
C GLN A 121 -12.20 -3.10 0.77
N GLY A 122 -12.80 -4.28 0.59
CA GLY A 122 -14.16 -4.54 1.04
C GLY A 122 -14.27 -4.54 2.56
N LEU A 123 -15.28 -3.89 3.13
CA LEU A 123 -15.45 -3.80 4.58
C LEU A 123 -15.79 -5.17 5.19
N VAL A 124 -16.66 -5.95 4.53
CA VAL A 124 -17.11 -7.25 5.05
C VAL A 124 -15.99 -8.29 4.95
N GLN A 125 -15.37 -8.43 3.77
CA GLN A 125 -14.35 -9.46 3.53
C GLN A 125 -12.96 -9.02 3.97
N GLY A 126 -12.75 -7.75 4.24
CA GLY A 126 -11.48 -7.17 4.70
C GLY A 126 -11.11 -7.53 6.13
N GLY A 127 -12.10 -7.56 7.04
CA GLY A 127 -11.74 -7.79 8.43
C GLY A 127 -12.86 -7.91 9.46
N VAL A 128 -14.06 -7.40 9.22
CA VAL A 128 -15.09 -7.26 10.29
C VAL A 128 -15.37 -8.55 11.06
N VAL A 129 -15.65 -9.67 10.35
CA VAL A 129 -15.96 -10.95 11.01
C VAL A 129 -14.71 -11.59 11.60
N SER A 130 -13.57 -11.49 10.91
CA SER A 130 -12.31 -12.04 11.42
C SER A 130 -11.80 -11.28 12.63
N ASP A 131 -11.90 -9.96 12.67
CA ASP A 131 -11.48 -9.16 13.81
C ASP A 131 -12.33 -9.47 15.05
N ALA A 132 -13.65 -9.61 14.86
CA ALA A 132 -14.55 -10.09 15.93
C ALA A 132 -14.17 -11.51 16.40
N PHE A 133 -13.80 -12.41 15.47
CA PHE A 133 -13.38 -13.79 15.80
C PHE A 133 -12.12 -13.80 16.66
N PHE A 134 -11.06 -13.10 16.23
CA PHE A 134 -9.79 -13.08 16.97
C PHE A 134 -9.91 -12.35 18.30
N ALA A 135 -10.71 -11.28 18.36
CA ALA A 135 -10.99 -10.57 19.61
C ALA A 135 -11.77 -11.44 20.60
N ALA A 136 -12.81 -12.15 20.13
CA ALA A 136 -13.58 -13.06 20.97
C ALA A 136 -12.74 -14.25 21.50
N LEU A 137 -11.75 -14.69 20.72
CA LEU A 137 -10.78 -15.73 21.12
C LEU A 137 -9.74 -15.21 22.13
N GLY A 138 -9.55 -13.91 22.24
CA GLY A 138 -8.44 -13.29 23.00
C GLY A 138 -7.08 -13.46 22.32
N ALA A 139 -7.06 -13.68 21.01
CA ALA A 139 -5.84 -13.87 20.21
C ALA A 139 -4.95 -12.63 20.19
N THR A 140 -3.69 -12.78 19.79
CA THR A 140 -2.80 -11.66 19.48
C THR A 140 -3.47 -10.72 18.48
N GLN A 141 -3.42 -9.40 18.74
CA GLN A 141 -3.91 -8.37 17.84
C GLN A 141 -2.87 -8.07 16.76
N LEU A 142 -3.33 -7.79 15.54
CA LEU A 142 -2.47 -7.36 14.43
C LEU A 142 -2.65 -5.85 14.19
N GLU A 143 -1.58 -5.09 14.36
CA GLU A 143 -1.51 -3.69 13.94
C GLU A 143 -1.18 -3.64 12.44
N ARG A 144 -2.14 -3.15 11.62
CA ARG A 144 -2.08 -3.19 10.16
C ARG A 144 -1.66 -1.84 9.58
N GLU A 145 -0.46 -1.37 9.90
CA GLU A 145 -0.02 0.00 9.62
C GLU A 145 1.13 0.08 8.58
N VAL A 146 1.22 -0.88 7.67
CA VAL A 146 2.28 -0.90 6.65
C VAL A 146 2.15 0.21 5.59
N CYS A 147 1.01 0.92 5.53
CA CYS A 147 0.69 1.87 4.46
C CYS A 147 -0.20 2.99 4.99
N GLY A 148 0.13 4.25 4.72
CA GLY A 148 -0.70 5.43 4.99
C GLY A 148 -0.51 6.07 6.36
N ALA A 149 -0.34 5.29 7.39
CA ALA A 149 -0.30 5.77 8.77
C ALA A 149 0.88 6.70 9.08
N THR A 150 2.04 6.43 8.51
CA THR A 150 3.24 7.28 8.67
C THR A 150 3.01 8.66 8.06
N GLY A 151 2.45 8.72 6.86
CA GLY A 151 2.13 9.97 6.17
C GLY A 151 1.08 10.77 6.96
N LEU A 152 0.01 10.12 7.41
CA LEU A 152 -1.04 10.76 8.22
C LEU A 152 -0.50 11.27 9.55
N ALA A 153 0.35 10.50 10.24
CA ALA A 153 1.00 10.94 11.47
C ALA A 153 1.86 12.20 11.26
N GLY A 154 2.49 12.32 10.09
CA GLY A 154 3.25 13.52 9.71
C GLY A 154 2.36 14.71 9.36
N LEU A 155 1.40 14.51 8.46
CA LEU A 155 0.44 15.54 8.04
C LEU A 155 -0.36 16.07 9.22
N GLY A 156 -0.79 15.18 10.12
CA GLY A 156 -1.58 15.49 11.30
C GLY A 156 -0.91 16.51 12.23
N VAL A 157 0.41 16.57 12.29
CA VAL A 157 1.14 17.55 13.10
C VAL A 157 0.90 18.97 12.60
N THR A 158 0.92 19.18 11.29
CA THR A 158 0.74 20.51 10.68
C THR A 158 -0.72 20.85 10.42
N MET A 159 -1.52 19.85 9.98
CA MET A 159 -2.87 20.08 9.45
C MET A 159 -3.99 19.56 10.36
N GLY A 160 -3.65 18.70 11.32
CA GLY A 160 -4.64 17.95 12.10
C GLY A 160 -5.23 16.77 11.34
N ASP A 161 -6.19 16.09 11.96
CA ASP A 161 -6.81 14.88 11.42
C ASP A 161 -7.99 15.22 10.48
N ARG A 162 -7.70 15.93 9.40
CA ARG A 162 -8.65 16.18 8.32
C ARG A 162 -7.98 15.96 6.97
N PRO A 163 -8.71 15.43 6.00
CA PRO A 163 -8.19 15.24 4.64
C PRO A 163 -7.89 16.60 3.99
N GLY A 164 -6.92 16.59 3.11
CA GLY A 164 -6.59 17.71 2.25
C GLY A 164 -7.51 17.82 1.02
N LEU A 165 -6.92 18.26 -0.08
CA LEU A 165 -7.59 18.43 -1.37
C LEU A 165 -8.10 17.07 -1.89
N PRO A 166 -9.39 16.94 -2.27
CA PRO A 166 -9.86 15.79 -3.03
C PRO A 166 -9.07 15.63 -4.32
N PRO A 167 -8.58 14.41 -4.65
CA PRO A 167 -7.68 14.23 -5.80
C PRO A 167 -8.26 14.66 -7.15
N GLU A 168 -9.58 14.58 -7.31
CA GLU A 168 -10.29 15.01 -8.51
C GLU A 168 -10.09 16.51 -8.78
N GLN A 169 -9.92 17.32 -7.75
CA GLN A 169 -9.75 18.77 -7.88
C GLN A 169 -8.39 19.18 -8.48
N LEU A 170 -7.44 18.25 -8.59
CA LEU A 170 -6.17 18.50 -9.29
C LEU A 170 -6.37 18.93 -10.75
N GLU A 171 -7.54 18.67 -11.34
CA GLU A 171 -7.86 19.18 -12.69
C GLU A 171 -7.93 20.73 -12.78
N HIS A 172 -8.09 21.40 -11.63
CA HIS A 172 -8.16 22.86 -11.56
C HIS A 172 -6.80 23.52 -11.25
N SER A 173 -5.76 22.72 -11.00
CA SER A 173 -4.42 23.21 -10.70
C SER A 173 -3.76 23.82 -11.95
N ARG A 174 -2.80 24.74 -11.74
CA ARG A 174 -1.89 25.26 -12.75
C ARG A 174 -0.48 24.70 -12.61
N LEU A 175 -0.14 24.23 -11.42
CA LEU A 175 1.06 23.45 -11.14
C LEU A 175 0.70 22.28 -10.24
N VAL A 176 1.17 21.08 -10.60
CA VAL A 176 1.03 19.89 -9.74
C VAL A 176 2.40 19.27 -9.51
N LEU A 177 2.81 19.18 -8.25
CA LEU A 177 3.96 18.40 -7.84
C LEU A 177 3.49 16.98 -7.48
N LEU A 178 3.82 15.99 -8.29
CA LEU A 178 3.62 14.57 -8.02
C LEU A 178 4.81 14.06 -7.19
N TRP A 179 4.70 14.10 -5.89
CA TRP A 179 5.81 13.84 -4.97
C TRP A 179 5.70 12.45 -4.34
N GLY A 180 6.63 11.56 -4.66
CA GLY A 180 6.63 10.17 -4.19
C GLY A 180 5.42 9.37 -4.68
N THR A 181 4.90 9.66 -5.89
CA THR A 181 3.72 8.97 -6.45
C THR A 181 3.90 8.58 -7.91
N ASN A 182 3.71 7.29 -8.20
CA ASN A 182 3.80 6.74 -9.55
C ASN A 182 2.40 6.56 -10.17
N THR A 183 1.70 7.68 -10.40
CA THR A 183 0.29 7.75 -10.79
C THR A 183 -0.07 6.83 -11.96
N LEU A 184 0.71 6.80 -13.05
CA LEU A 184 0.46 5.96 -14.23
C LEU A 184 0.56 4.44 -13.97
N SER A 185 1.16 4.02 -12.85
CA SER A 185 1.28 2.62 -12.47
C SER A 185 0.40 2.24 -11.29
N THR A 186 0.14 3.15 -10.36
CA THR A 186 -0.50 2.87 -9.07
C THR A 186 -1.79 3.66 -8.80
N ASN A 187 -2.13 4.67 -9.62
CA ASN A 187 -3.35 5.49 -9.50
C ASN A 187 -3.79 5.98 -10.90
N LEU A 188 -4.01 5.01 -11.80
CA LEU A 188 -4.16 5.26 -13.23
C LEU A 188 -5.29 6.24 -13.56
N HIS A 189 -6.42 6.15 -12.84
CA HIS A 189 -7.61 6.95 -13.12
C HIS A 189 -7.51 8.40 -12.62
N LEU A 190 -6.49 8.75 -11.85
CA LEU A 190 -6.15 10.15 -11.57
C LEU A 190 -5.50 10.82 -12.78
N TRP A 191 -4.83 10.08 -13.66
CA TRP A 191 -4.12 10.66 -14.81
C TRP A 191 -5.00 11.44 -15.78
N PRO A 192 -6.25 11.05 -16.11
CA PRO A 192 -7.17 11.86 -16.89
C PRO A 192 -7.44 13.26 -16.30
N PHE A 193 -7.52 13.41 -14.98
CA PHE A 193 -7.68 14.70 -14.30
C PHE A 193 -6.44 15.56 -14.47
N LEU A 194 -5.26 14.98 -14.29
CA LEU A 194 -3.98 15.66 -14.55
C LEU A 194 -3.83 16.08 -16.02
N ARG A 195 -4.31 15.26 -16.96
CA ARG A 195 -4.34 15.62 -18.38
C ARG A 195 -5.26 16.82 -18.65
N ARG A 196 -6.45 16.84 -18.04
CA ARG A 196 -7.36 18.01 -18.17
C ARG A 196 -6.70 19.29 -17.63
N ALA A 197 -6.01 19.20 -16.47
CA ALA A 197 -5.22 20.32 -15.96
C ALA A 197 -4.15 20.77 -16.98
N ARG A 198 -3.39 19.83 -17.55
CA ARG A 198 -2.35 20.12 -18.57
C ARG A 198 -2.94 20.74 -19.83
N ASP A 199 -4.07 20.21 -20.33
CA ASP A 199 -4.78 20.74 -21.50
C ASP A 199 -5.28 22.20 -21.25
N ALA A 200 -5.53 22.54 -19.97
CA ALA A 200 -5.85 23.89 -19.51
C ALA A 200 -4.60 24.75 -19.22
N GLY A 201 -3.38 24.25 -19.51
CA GLY A 201 -2.12 24.97 -19.38
C GLY A 201 -1.38 24.74 -18.05
N ALA A 202 -1.75 23.73 -17.26
CA ALA A 202 -1.00 23.36 -16.07
C ALA A 202 0.32 22.68 -16.42
N ARG A 203 1.29 22.84 -15.54
CA ARG A 203 2.55 22.09 -15.56
C ARG A 203 2.53 21.00 -14.50
N ILE A 204 3.09 19.82 -14.83
CA ILE A 204 3.16 18.65 -13.94
C ILE A 204 4.63 18.30 -13.73
N VAL A 205 5.08 18.34 -12.49
CA VAL A 205 6.45 18.01 -12.08
C VAL A 205 6.42 16.75 -11.23
N ALA A 206 7.24 15.75 -11.56
CA ALA A 206 7.45 14.59 -10.70
C ALA A 206 8.65 14.81 -9.79
N VAL A 207 8.49 14.52 -8.49
CA VAL A 207 9.58 14.49 -7.51
C VAL A 207 9.68 13.04 -7.04
N ASP A 208 10.65 12.27 -7.54
CA ASP A 208 10.78 10.84 -7.33
C ASP A 208 12.25 10.40 -7.57
N PRO A 209 12.88 9.61 -6.70
CA PRO A 209 14.24 9.12 -6.94
C PRO A 209 14.35 8.20 -8.16
N VAL A 210 13.24 7.63 -8.62
CA VAL A 210 13.22 6.73 -9.78
C VAL A 210 12.55 7.40 -10.97
N ALA A 211 13.17 7.33 -12.15
CA ALA A 211 12.57 7.77 -13.41
C ALA A 211 11.43 6.81 -13.82
N THR A 212 10.34 6.87 -13.07
CA THR A 212 9.15 6.03 -13.25
C THR A 212 8.45 6.35 -14.58
N ARG A 213 7.46 5.54 -14.96
CA ARG A 213 6.59 5.84 -16.10
C ARG A 213 5.89 7.18 -15.92
N THR A 214 5.49 7.53 -14.70
CA THR A 214 4.90 8.83 -14.38
C THR A 214 5.88 9.95 -14.56
N ALA A 215 7.08 9.82 -14.00
CA ALA A 215 8.14 10.84 -14.12
C ALA A 215 8.47 11.16 -15.58
N ARG A 216 8.58 10.12 -16.43
CA ARG A 216 8.82 10.30 -17.88
C ARG A 216 7.66 10.95 -18.64
N ALA A 217 6.45 10.91 -18.10
CA ALA A 217 5.25 11.51 -18.69
C ALA A 217 4.98 12.93 -18.18
N CYS A 218 5.68 13.37 -17.14
CA CYS A 218 5.61 14.73 -16.59
C CYS A 218 6.45 15.73 -17.41
N ASP A 219 6.22 17.02 -17.18
CA ASP A 219 6.92 18.10 -17.87
C ASP A 219 8.34 18.30 -17.31
N GLN A 220 8.57 17.89 -16.05
CA GLN A 220 9.88 17.85 -15.40
C GLN A 220 9.95 16.68 -14.44
N HIS A 221 11.13 16.11 -14.28
CA HIS A 221 11.47 15.14 -13.26
C HIS A 221 12.59 15.68 -12.37
N VAL A 222 12.28 15.91 -11.11
CA VAL A 222 13.23 16.23 -10.03
C VAL A 222 13.58 14.96 -9.32
N GLN A 223 14.87 14.63 -9.22
CA GLN A 223 15.34 13.31 -8.79
C GLN A 223 16.19 13.40 -7.51
N PRO A 224 15.56 13.51 -6.31
CA PRO A 224 16.28 13.59 -5.06
C PRO A 224 16.92 12.23 -4.68
N LEU A 225 17.98 12.29 -3.88
CA LEU A 225 18.45 11.09 -3.18
C LEU A 225 17.34 10.58 -2.23
N PRO A 226 17.17 9.25 -2.11
CA PRO A 226 16.12 8.68 -1.27
C PRO A 226 16.20 9.13 0.19
N GLY A 227 15.05 9.56 0.77
CA GLY A 227 14.94 9.98 2.16
C GLY A 227 15.35 11.43 2.44
N THR A 228 15.61 12.24 1.40
CA THR A 228 16.01 13.65 1.54
C THR A 228 14.89 14.64 1.26
N ASP A 229 13.66 14.17 1.14
CA ASP A 229 12.47 14.94 0.79
C ASP A 229 12.20 16.13 1.74
N ALA A 230 12.40 15.92 3.05
CA ALA A 230 12.28 17.00 4.04
C ALA A 230 13.29 18.12 3.80
N ALA A 231 14.53 17.78 3.43
CA ALA A 231 15.55 18.76 3.13
C ALA A 231 15.20 19.59 1.88
N LEU A 232 14.68 18.94 0.82
CA LEU A 232 14.19 19.61 -0.38
C LEU A 232 13.07 20.60 -0.03
N ALA A 233 12.07 20.18 0.76
CA ALA A 233 10.96 21.04 1.15
C ALA A 233 11.42 22.23 2.01
N LEU A 234 12.39 22.04 2.92
CA LEU A 234 13.01 23.11 3.72
C LEU A 234 13.77 24.10 2.82
N GLY A 235 14.55 23.59 1.84
CA GLY A 235 15.25 24.42 0.88
C GLY A 235 14.30 25.25 0.02
N MET A 236 13.20 24.64 -0.43
CA MET A 236 12.15 25.37 -1.15
C MET A 236 11.55 26.48 -0.29
N MET A 237 11.17 26.18 0.96
CA MET A 237 10.63 27.18 1.89
C MET A 237 11.65 28.28 2.20
N ARG A 238 12.94 27.95 2.29
CA ARG A 238 14.01 28.94 2.44
C ARG A 238 14.02 29.95 1.32
N VAL A 239 14.00 29.49 0.06
CA VAL A 239 13.94 30.36 -1.12
C VAL A 239 12.67 31.22 -1.12
N ILE A 240 11.51 30.61 -0.83
CA ILE A 240 10.22 31.29 -0.79
C ILE A 240 10.23 32.46 0.22
N VAL A 241 10.79 32.22 1.39
CA VAL A 241 10.87 33.25 2.46
C VAL A 241 11.88 34.32 2.10
N ASP A 242 13.07 33.97 1.61
CA ASP A 242 14.11 34.91 1.25
C ASP A 242 13.70 35.85 0.07
N ASP A 243 12.92 35.30 -0.86
CA ASP A 243 12.40 36.10 -2.00
C ASP A 243 11.10 36.86 -1.68
N GLY A 244 10.55 36.73 -0.44
CA GLY A 244 9.29 37.35 -0.02
C GLY A 244 8.06 36.85 -0.78
N LEU A 245 8.07 35.56 -1.18
CA LEU A 245 7.00 34.91 -1.93
C LEU A 245 5.98 34.16 -1.03
N HIS A 246 6.14 34.22 0.29
CA HIS A 246 5.19 33.66 1.26
C HIS A 246 3.94 34.53 1.37
N ASP A 247 2.81 33.92 1.74
CA ASP A 247 1.53 34.63 1.95
C ASP A 247 1.39 35.11 3.39
N GLU A 248 1.86 36.35 3.67
CA GLU A 248 1.82 36.93 5.02
C GLU A 248 0.39 36.95 5.61
N GLU A 249 -0.62 37.33 4.81
CA GLU A 249 -1.99 37.42 5.29
C GLU A 249 -2.54 36.06 5.68
N TYR A 250 -2.25 35.00 4.89
CA TYR A 250 -2.69 33.64 5.22
C TYR A 250 -1.99 33.10 6.47
N LEU A 251 -0.70 33.35 6.59
CA LEU A 251 0.10 32.95 7.74
C LEU A 251 -0.39 33.59 9.03
N ASP A 252 -0.60 34.90 9.04
CA ASP A 252 -1.09 35.63 10.22
C ASP A 252 -2.44 35.12 10.72
N ARG A 253 -3.35 34.83 9.78
CA ARG A 253 -4.69 34.38 10.13
C ARG A 253 -4.77 32.90 10.51
N HIS A 254 -4.08 32.05 9.76
CA HIS A 254 -4.34 30.61 9.73
C HIS A 254 -3.15 29.73 10.13
N ALA A 255 -2.00 30.28 10.49
CA ALA A 255 -0.85 29.52 10.93
C ALA A 255 -0.33 29.98 12.31
N THR A 256 0.47 29.13 12.96
CA THR A 256 1.24 29.46 14.15
C THR A 256 2.71 29.04 13.97
N GLY A 257 3.64 29.75 14.60
CA GLY A 257 5.06 29.37 14.63
C GLY A 257 5.85 29.74 13.38
N PHE A 258 5.40 30.71 12.56
CA PHE A 258 6.09 31.08 11.33
C PHE A 258 7.47 31.68 11.60
N GLU A 259 7.62 32.54 12.61
CA GLU A 259 8.91 33.14 12.98
C GLU A 259 9.93 32.07 13.40
N ALA A 260 9.47 31.06 14.15
CA ALA A 260 10.31 29.95 14.55
C ALA A 260 10.72 29.07 13.35
N LEU A 261 9.82 28.90 12.38
CA LEU A 261 10.14 28.24 11.12
C LEU A 261 11.19 29.03 10.33
N VAL A 262 11.04 30.35 10.21
CA VAL A 262 12.02 31.23 9.52
C VAL A 262 13.42 31.09 10.13
N GLU A 263 13.53 31.01 11.45
CA GLU A 263 14.81 30.77 12.12
C GLU A 263 15.38 29.37 11.78
N ARG A 264 14.54 28.33 11.79
CA ARG A 264 14.91 26.96 11.38
C ARG A 264 15.42 26.93 9.94
N LEU A 265 14.80 27.66 9.03
CA LEU A 265 15.17 27.68 7.60
C LEU A 265 16.59 28.24 7.36
N ARG A 266 17.17 28.98 8.30
CA ARG A 266 18.57 29.45 8.20
C ARG A 266 19.58 28.31 8.21
N GLU A 267 19.20 27.16 8.79
CA GLU A 267 20.02 25.95 8.78
C GLU A 267 20.08 25.25 7.41
N TYR A 268 19.19 25.65 6.47
CA TYR A 268 19.02 25.00 5.17
C TYR A 268 19.26 25.96 3.99
N PRO A 269 20.46 26.57 3.90
CA PRO A 269 20.81 27.32 2.68
C PRO A 269 20.81 26.39 1.47
N VAL A 270 20.49 26.92 0.30
CA VAL A 270 20.25 26.12 -0.92
C VAL A 270 21.44 25.21 -1.27
N ASP A 271 22.68 25.70 -1.10
CA ASP A 271 23.87 24.89 -1.38
C ASP A 271 23.96 23.64 -0.48
N ARG A 272 23.66 23.79 0.81
CA ARG A 272 23.58 22.64 1.74
C ARG A 272 22.46 21.68 1.33
N VAL A 273 21.31 22.18 0.92
CA VAL A 273 20.20 21.35 0.46
C VAL A 273 20.57 20.61 -0.82
N ALA A 274 21.29 21.24 -1.74
CA ALA A 274 21.81 20.60 -2.95
C ALA A 274 22.78 19.45 -2.60
N GLU A 275 23.67 19.64 -1.63
CA GLU A 275 24.55 18.58 -1.12
C GLU A 275 23.77 17.40 -0.50
N ILE A 276 22.72 17.68 0.28
CA ILE A 276 21.90 16.64 0.92
C ILE A 276 21.07 15.88 -0.11
N THR A 277 20.44 16.58 -1.03
CA THR A 277 19.46 15.99 -1.96
C THR A 277 20.06 15.46 -3.25
N GLY A 278 21.27 15.89 -3.61
CA GLY A 278 21.89 15.63 -4.90
C GLY A 278 21.29 16.40 -6.06
N ILE A 279 20.36 17.35 -5.79
CA ILE A 279 19.71 18.19 -6.80
C ILE A 279 20.54 19.47 -6.99
N ASP A 280 20.63 19.95 -8.23
CA ASP A 280 21.30 21.23 -8.53
C ASP A 280 20.65 22.40 -7.79
N ALA A 281 21.46 23.28 -7.20
CA ALA A 281 20.98 24.42 -6.43
C ALA A 281 20.07 25.34 -7.24
N GLY A 282 20.37 25.55 -8.53
CA GLY A 282 19.54 26.34 -9.45
C GLY A 282 18.19 25.68 -9.73
N GLU A 283 18.14 24.36 -9.78
CA GLU A 283 16.90 23.62 -9.94
C GLU A 283 16.00 23.75 -8.70
N ILE A 284 16.57 23.67 -7.49
CA ILE A 284 15.84 23.89 -6.23
C ILE A 284 15.23 25.30 -6.21
N VAL A 285 16.02 26.32 -6.55
CA VAL A 285 15.56 27.72 -6.61
C VAL A 285 14.44 27.89 -7.63
N ALA A 286 14.60 27.33 -8.82
CA ALA A 286 13.60 27.44 -9.89
C ALA A 286 12.27 26.76 -9.48
N LEU A 287 12.33 25.56 -8.90
CA LEU A 287 11.15 24.83 -8.43
C LEU A 287 10.42 25.60 -7.31
N ALA A 288 11.17 26.12 -6.34
CA ALA A 288 10.61 26.90 -5.23
C ALA A 288 9.88 28.14 -5.69
N ARG A 289 10.50 28.92 -6.59
CA ARG A 289 9.90 30.13 -7.19
C ARG A 289 8.68 29.81 -8.01
N GLU A 290 8.75 28.77 -8.83
CA GLU A 290 7.62 28.33 -9.64
C GLU A 290 6.44 27.91 -8.76
N TYR A 291 6.69 27.11 -7.70
CA TYR A 291 5.65 26.67 -6.78
C TYR A 291 4.97 27.83 -6.06
N ALA A 292 5.73 28.83 -5.60
CA ALA A 292 5.19 29.96 -4.86
C ALA A 292 4.47 30.99 -5.75
N SER A 293 4.89 31.13 -7.02
CA SER A 293 4.32 32.14 -7.93
C SER A 293 3.20 31.64 -8.82
N THR A 294 3.02 30.30 -8.93
CA THR A 294 1.96 29.71 -9.74
C THR A 294 0.72 29.44 -8.88
N ARG A 295 -0.44 29.88 -9.32
CA ARG A 295 -1.71 29.66 -8.59
C ARG A 295 -2.81 29.22 -9.55
N PRO A 296 -3.61 28.18 -9.18
CA PRO A 296 -3.45 27.28 -8.03
C PRO A 296 -2.26 26.33 -8.18
N ALA A 297 -1.52 26.08 -7.10
CA ALA A 297 -0.47 25.07 -7.04
C ALA A 297 -0.85 23.95 -6.05
N ALA A 298 -0.68 22.70 -6.44
CA ALA A 298 -1.00 21.56 -5.62
C ALA A 298 0.17 20.58 -5.49
N ILE A 299 0.23 19.89 -4.36
CA ILE A 299 1.12 18.76 -4.12
C ILE A 299 0.27 17.49 -4.01
N ARG A 300 0.59 16.48 -4.79
CA ARG A 300 0.00 15.15 -4.66
C ARG A 300 1.02 14.23 -3.99
N LEU A 301 0.71 13.74 -2.78
CA LEU A 301 1.46 12.74 -2.05
C LEU A 301 0.76 11.39 -2.11
N LEU A 302 1.51 10.29 -2.07
CA LEU A 302 1.08 8.93 -1.76
C LEU A 302 2.17 8.25 -0.92
N VAL A 303 2.15 6.93 -0.82
CA VAL A 303 2.96 6.13 0.10
C VAL A 303 4.48 6.06 -0.19
N GLY A 304 4.96 6.68 -1.26
CA GLY A 304 6.36 6.51 -1.70
C GLY A 304 7.43 6.89 -0.68
N MET A 305 7.12 7.80 0.24
CA MET A 305 8.05 8.26 1.28
C MET A 305 7.73 7.71 2.67
N GLU A 306 6.65 6.93 2.84
CA GLU A 306 6.17 6.51 4.17
C GLU A 306 7.05 5.45 4.82
N HIS A 307 7.67 4.60 4.01
CA HIS A 307 8.42 3.44 4.48
C HIS A 307 9.87 3.80 4.86
N ARG A 308 10.02 4.90 5.60
CA ARG A 308 11.31 5.43 6.05
C ARG A 308 11.27 5.84 7.51
N GLN A 309 12.37 5.71 8.21
CA GLN A 309 12.52 6.06 9.63
C GLN A 309 12.01 7.47 9.94
N HIS A 310 12.30 8.42 9.05
CA HIS A 310 11.86 9.81 9.17
C HIS A 310 10.77 10.20 8.14
N GLY A 311 10.02 9.23 7.64
CA GLY A 311 8.93 9.46 6.68
C GLY A 311 7.91 10.47 7.21
N ALA A 312 7.42 10.32 8.44
CA ALA A 312 6.48 11.26 9.04
C ALA A 312 7.01 12.70 9.08
N ALA A 313 8.31 12.89 9.34
CA ALA A 313 8.93 14.22 9.30
C ALA A 313 8.95 14.81 7.88
N ALA A 314 9.14 13.99 6.85
CA ALA A 314 9.07 14.43 5.46
C ALA A 314 7.66 14.91 5.09
N TYR A 315 6.62 14.12 5.41
CA TYR A 315 5.22 14.53 5.18
C TYR A 315 4.84 15.80 5.93
N ARG A 316 5.22 15.91 7.20
CA ARG A 316 5.04 17.12 8.02
C ARG A 316 5.68 18.34 7.36
N THR A 317 6.92 18.21 6.89
CA THR A 317 7.69 19.32 6.30
C THR A 317 7.08 19.75 4.98
N ILE A 318 6.68 18.80 4.11
CA ILE A 318 6.02 19.10 2.84
C ILE A 318 4.66 19.77 3.07
N ALA A 319 3.90 19.38 4.12
CA ALA A 319 2.63 20.00 4.47
C ALA A 319 2.75 21.49 4.84
N CYS A 320 3.92 21.97 5.22
CA CYS A 320 4.17 23.38 5.47
C CYS A 320 4.19 24.21 4.17
N LEU A 321 4.57 23.65 3.03
CA LEU A 321 4.66 24.38 1.75
C LEU A 321 3.36 25.07 1.34
N PRO A 322 2.19 24.40 1.27
CA PRO A 322 0.94 25.05 0.92
C PRO A 322 0.45 26.04 1.98
N VAL A 323 0.89 25.91 3.23
CA VAL A 323 0.61 26.90 4.29
C VAL A 323 1.43 28.15 4.07
N VAL A 324 2.73 28.00 3.85
CA VAL A 324 3.66 29.11 3.65
C VAL A 324 3.31 29.95 2.42
N THR A 325 2.85 29.30 1.34
CA THR A 325 2.49 29.98 0.10
C THR A 325 1.01 30.42 0.01
N GLY A 326 0.18 30.07 1.01
CA GLY A 326 -1.27 30.31 0.94
C GLY A 326 -1.96 29.54 -0.19
N ALA A 327 -1.38 28.43 -0.68
CA ALA A 327 -1.93 27.64 -1.78
C ALA A 327 -3.32 27.07 -1.47
N TRP A 328 -3.67 26.94 -0.21
CA TRP A 328 -4.99 26.51 0.25
C TRP A 328 -6.14 27.47 -0.07
N ARG A 329 -5.87 28.72 -0.46
CA ARG A 329 -6.90 29.71 -0.80
C ARG A 329 -7.65 29.37 -2.09
N ASP A 330 -7.03 28.60 -2.97
CA ASP A 330 -7.50 28.43 -4.34
C ASP A 330 -8.08 27.02 -4.56
N ARG A 331 -9.16 26.92 -5.31
CA ARG A 331 -9.65 25.64 -5.81
C ARG A 331 -8.57 24.97 -6.67
N GLY A 332 -8.25 23.71 -6.34
CA GLY A 332 -7.16 22.97 -6.99
C GLY A 332 -5.77 23.32 -6.44
N GLY A 333 -5.69 24.11 -5.35
CA GLY A 333 -4.45 24.39 -4.62
C GLY A 333 -4.38 23.64 -3.30
N GLY A 334 -3.17 23.47 -2.75
CA GLY A 334 -2.94 22.82 -1.48
C GLY A 334 -2.27 21.45 -1.61
N LEU A 335 -2.69 20.47 -0.80
CA LEU A 335 -2.10 19.14 -0.74
C LEU A 335 -3.18 18.05 -0.79
N ALA A 336 -3.01 17.08 -1.67
CA ALA A 336 -3.82 15.88 -1.76
C ALA A 336 -3.02 14.66 -1.31
N HIS A 337 -3.58 13.87 -0.39
CA HIS A 337 -3.01 12.60 0.08
C HIS A 337 -4.04 11.47 -0.03
N MET A 338 -4.19 10.65 0.98
CA MET A 338 -5.23 9.62 1.04
C MET A 338 -6.60 10.20 1.36
N THR A 339 -7.65 9.49 0.98
CA THR A 339 -9.05 9.95 1.10
C THR A 339 -9.89 9.15 2.08
N PHE A 340 -9.37 8.10 2.71
CA PHE A 340 -10.21 7.22 3.54
C PHE A 340 -10.87 7.94 4.73
N GLN A 341 -10.28 8.99 5.26
CA GLN A 341 -10.89 9.85 6.28
C GLN A 341 -12.20 10.56 5.81
N LEU A 342 -12.44 10.58 4.48
CA LEU A 342 -13.68 11.13 3.92
C LEU A 342 -14.87 10.19 4.04
N PHE A 343 -14.65 8.93 4.41
CA PHE A 343 -15.67 7.89 4.50
C PHE A 343 -16.16 7.69 5.94
N ASP A 344 -16.09 8.74 6.76
CA ASP A 344 -16.56 8.76 8.16
C ASP A 344 -18.10 8.61 8.30
N GLU A 345 -18.83 8.77 7.20
CA GLU A 345 -20.26 8.52 7.10
C GLU A 345 -20.65 7.03 6.99
N LEU A 346 -19.67 6.13 6.80
CA LEU A 346 -19.89 4.68 6.80
C LEU A 346 -19.76 4.10 8.20
N ASP A 347 -20.53 3.05 8.47
CA ASP A 347 -20.26 2.22 9.64
C ASP A 347 -19.19 1.17 9.31
N TRP A 348 -17.93 1.48 9.65
CA TRP A 348 -16.79 0.61 9.45
C TRP A 348 -16.84 -0.69 10.24
N SER A 349 -17.70 -0.73 11.28
CA SER A 349 -17.95 -1.95 12.05
C SER A 349 -18.99 -2.87 11.40
N CYS A 350 -19.70 -2.41 10.37
CA CYS A 350 -20.80 -3.12 9.75
C CYS A 350 -21.86 -3.58 10.78
N GLY A 351 -22.10 -2.79 11.83
CA GLY A 351 -23.00 -3.14 12.93
C GLY A 351 -22.49 -4.23 13.88
N VAL A 352 -21.21 -4.60 13.77
CA VAL A 352 -20.58 -5.61 14.63
C VAL A 352 -19.88 -4.96 15.80
N GLU A 353 -20.18 -5.39 17.01
CA GLU A 353 -19.43 -5.01 18.20
C GLU A 353 -18.20 -5.94 18.30
N VAL A 354 -16.99 -5.36 18.15
CA VAL A 354 -15.75 -6.09 18.39
C VAL A 354 -15.36 -5.91 19.86
N PRO A 355 -15.23 -7.01 20.64
CA PRO A 355 -14.81 -6.90 22.02
C PRO A 355 -13.48 -6.17 22.17
N ALA A 356 -13.37 -5.30 23.18
CA ALA A 356 -12.10 -4.67 23.48
C ALA A 356 -11.07 -5.76 23.86
N ALA A 357 -10.00 -5.86 23.12
CA ALA A 357 -8.96 -6.83 23.38
C ALA A 357 -7.92 -6.25 24.37
N SER A 358 -7.55 -7.06 25.35
CA SER A 358 -6.45 -6.78 26.28
C SER A 358 -5.20 -7.59 25.97
N SER A 359 -5.21 -8.30 24.84
CA SER A 359 -4.14 -9.19 24.40
C SER A 359 -2.98 -8.41 23.76
N ARG A 360 -1.85 -9.10 23.65
CA ARG A 360 -0.65 -8.62 22.97
C ARG A 360 -0.97 -8.11 21.56
N THR A 361 -0.35 -7.00 21.17
CA THR A 361 -0.39 -6.47 19.80
C THR A 361 0.94 -6.72 19.10
N VAL A 362 0.88 -7.17 17.86
CA VAL A 362 2.02 -7.35 16.96
C VAL A 362 1.85 -6.42 15.76
N ASN A 363 2.86 -5.62 15.47
CA ASN A 363 2.88 -4.87 14.23
C ASN A 363 3.19 -5.81 13.05
N MET A 364 2.42 -5.71 11.97
CA MET A 364 2.53 -6.62 10.82
C MET A 364 3.90 -6.60 10.15
N VAL A 365 4.63 -5.48 10.23
CA VAL A 365 5.99 -5.34 9.70
C VAL A 365 6.95 -6.30 10.40
N GLN A 366 6.70 -6.62 11.68
CA GLN A 366 7.53 -7.46 12.53
C GLN A 366 7.07 -8.94 12.56
N LEU A 367 6.37 -9.42 11.55
CA LEU A 367 5.94 -10.82 11.49
C LEU A 367 7.10 -11.81 11.70
N GLY A 368 8.26 -11.55 11.11
CA GLY A 368 9.43 -12.41 11.27
C GLY A 368 9.81 -12.59 12.74
N ARG A 369 9.88 -11.49 13.51
CA ARG A 369 10.13 -11.52 14.96
C ARG A 369 8.99 -12.20 15.71
N ALA A 370 7.75 -11.89 15.34
CA ALA A 370 6.59 -12.49 15.98
C ALA A 370 6.60 -14.01 15.89
N LEU A 371 7.01 -14.56 14.76
CA LEU A 371 7.09 -16.00 14.56
C LEU A 371 8.31 -16.67 15.20
N THR A 372 9.37 -15.92 15.58
CA THR A 372 10.64 -16.50 16.03
C THR A 372 11.04 -16.15 17.47
N GLU A 373 10.49 -15.07 18.05
CA GLU A 373 11.02 -14.48 19.30
C GLU A 373 9.97 -14.32 20.40
N LEU A 374 8.68 -14.36 20.08
CA LEU A 374 7.64 -14.06 21.08
C LEU A 374 7.48 -15.15 22.16
N ASP A 375 7.14 -14.71 23.37
CA ASP A 375 6.75 -15.54 24.51
C ASP A 375 5.41 -15.02 25.09
N PRO A 376 4.33 -15.82 25.12
CA PRO A 376 4.24 -17.18 24.58
C PRO A 376 4.47 -17.20 23.06
N PRO A 377 5.01 -18.34 22.54
CA PRO A 377 5.31 -18.45 21.12
C PRO A 377 4.02 -18.51 20.28
N VAL A 378 4.08 -17.95 19.05
CA VAL A 378 3.01 -18.17 18.09
C VAL A 378 3.00 -19.64 17.68
N GLN A 379 1.87 -20.32 17.91
CA GLN A 379 1.64 -21.72 17.58
C GLN A 379 0.66 -21.90 16.42
N VAL A 380 -0.23 -20.92 16.20
CA VAL A 380 -1.16 -20.89 15.07
C VAL A 380 -1.07 -19.55 14.37
N LEU A 381 -0.74 -19.58 13.08
CA LEU A 381 -0.80 -18.43 12.18
C LEU A 381 -2.00 -18.61 11.23
N VAL A 382 -2.89 -17.62 11.16
CA VAL A 382 -3.98 -17.58 10.18
C VAL A 382 -3.75 -16.42 9.24
N SER A 383 -3.33 -16.70 8.00
CA SER A 383 -3.08 -15.69 6.97
C SER A 383 -4.24 -15.63 5.97
N TYR A 384 -4.76 -14.43 5.74
CA TYR A 384 -5.82 -14.16 4.77
C TYR A 384 -5.67 -12.76 4.18
N ASN A 385 -6.14 -12.53 2.97
CA ASN A 385 -5.96 -11.25 2.27
C ASN A 385 -4.49 -10.77 2.22
N ALA A 386 -3.50 -11.68 2.28
CA ALA A 386 -2.09 -11.34 2.36
C ALA A 386 -1.19 -12.48 1.87
N ASN A 387 0.01 -12.13 1.38
CA ASN A 387 1.06 -13.08 1.01
C ASN A 387 2.38 -12.69 1.72
N PRO A 388 2.45 -12.88 3.06
CA PRO A 388 3.57 -12.37 3.87
C PRO A 388 4.94 -12.93 3.49
N ALA A 389 5.05 -14.14 2.95
CA ALA A 389 6.31 -14.69 2.47
C ALA A 389 6.99 -13.81 1.39
N VAL A 390 6.21 -12.97 0.70
CA VAL A 390 6.70 -12.05 -0.35
C VAL A 390 6.69 -10.59 0.10
N THR A 391 5.63 -10.17 0.80
CA THR A 391 5.35 -8.75 1.02
C THR A 391 5.90 -8.19 2.33
N THR A 392 6.20 -9.05 3.31
CA THR A 392 6.68 -8.61 4.62
C THR A 392 8.21 -8.40 4.59
N PRO A 393 8.73 -7.32 5.19
CA PRO A 393 10.18 -7.10 5.29
C PRO A 393 10.86 -8.15 6.18
N ASP A 394 12.19 -8.19 6.17
CA ASP A 394 13.01 -9.27 6.74
C ASP A 394 12.49 -10.66 6.33
N GLN A 395 12.37 -10.85 5.00
CA GLN A 395 11.87 -12.11 4.43
C GLN A 395 12.61 -13.33 4.99
N ASN A 396 13.88 -13.22 5.29
CA ASN A 396 14.67 -14.35 5.80
C ASN A 396 14.11 -14.84 7.13
N ARG A 397 13.77 -13.94 8.06
CA ARG A 397 13.19 -14.29 9.36
C ARG A 397 11.74 -14.75 9.24
N VAL A 398 10.95 -14.13 8.35
CA VAL A 398 9.60 -14.62 8.03
C VAL A 398 9.65 -16.07 7.55
N MET A 399 10.55 -16.39 6.63
CA MET A 399 10.73 -17.75 6.10
C MET A 399 11.25 -18.72 7.16
N GLN A 400 12.11 -18.26 8.08
CA GLN A 400 12.53 -19.06 9.23
C GLN A 400 11.31 -19.43 10.10
N GLY A 401 10.45 -18.47 10.40
CA GLY A 401 9.22 -18.70 11.17
C GLY A 401 8.25 -19.65 10.47
N LEU A 402 7.98 -19.44 9.18
CA LEU A 402 7.05 -20.29 8.41
C LEU A 402 7.53 -21.74 8.26
N ARG A 403 8.84 -22.02 8.35
CA ARG A 403 9.43 -23.36 8.30
C ARG A 403 9.35 -24.12 9.61
N ARG A 404 8.96 -23.50 10.72
CA ARG A 404 8.86 -24.15 12.03
C ARG A 404 7.87 -25.31 11.97
N ASP A 405 8.26 -26.48 12.45
CA ASP A 405 7.41 -27.66 12.49
C ASP A 405 6.31 -27.57 13.58
N ASP A 406 6.56 -26.78 14.63
CA ASP A 406 5.62 -26.52 15.72
C ASP A 406 4.65 -25.37 15.44
N LEU A 407 4.82 -24.62 14.36
CA LEU A 407 3.88 -23.60 13.89
C LEU A 407 2.81 -24.23 12.98
N TYR A 408 1.55 -24.18 13.38
CA TYR A 408 0.44 -24.56 12.51
C TYR A 408 -0.02 -23.34 11.69
N THR A 409 0.05 -23.44 10.37
CA THR A 409 -0.26 -22.31 9.47
C THR A 409 -1.50 -22.61 8.64
N VAL A 410 -2.49 -21.71 8.72
CA VAL A 410 -3.72 -21.71 7.91
C VAL A 410 -3.66 -20.54 6.94
N VAL A 411 -3.96 -20.79 5.67
CA VAL A 411 -3.98 -19.75 4.64
C VAL A 411 -5.31 -19.78 3.89
N LEU A 412 -6.02 -18.63 3.84
CA LEU A 412 -7.20 -18.42 3.00
C LEU A 412 -6.73 -17.75 1.73
N GLU A 413 -6.87 -18.42 0.57
CA GLU A 413 -6.28 -17.93 -0.67
C GLU A 413 -7.03 -18.42 -1.92
N HIS A 414 -6.80 -17.74 -3.04
CA HIS A 414 -7.33 -18.11 -4.35
C HIS A 414 -6.44 -19.10 -5.10
N VAL A 415 -5.13 -19.00 -4.92
CA VAL A 415 -4.11 -19.77 -5.65
C VAL A 415 -2.99 -20.19 -4.69
N MET A 416 -2.12 -21.10 -5.11
CA MET A 416 -0.97 -21.53 -4.29
C MET A 416 0.12 -20.45 -4.32
N THR A 417 0.04 -19.51 -3.37
CA THR A 417 1.06 -18.45 -3.17
C THR A 417 2.30 -19.00 -2.48
N ASP A 418 3.39 -18.21 -2.46
CA ASP A 418 4.59 -18.58 -1.70
C ASP A 418 4.27 -18.79 -0.20
N THR A 419 3.33 -18.03 0.38
CA THR A 419 2.86 -18.27 1.76
C THR A 419 2.06 -19.56 1.88
N ALA A 420 1.14 -19.81 0.94
CA ALA A 420 0.30 -21.00 0.95
C ALA A 420 1.13 -22.29 0.84
N ALA A 421 2.28 -22.26 0.16
CA ALA A 421 3.18 -23.40 0.06
C ALA A 421 3.71 -23.88 1.44
N TYR A 422 3.73 -23.01 2.46
CA TYR A 422 4.14 -23.33 3.84
C TYR A 422 2.97 -23.64 4.78
N ALA A 423 1.74 -23.54 4.29
CA ALA A 423 0.56 -23.82 5.10
C ALA A 423 0.43 -25.30 5.47
N ASP A 424 -0.23 -25.57 6.59
CA ASP A 424 -0.72 -26.88 6.97
C ASP A 424 -2.09 -27.17 6.35
N VAL A 425 -2.92 -26.10 6.26
CA VAL A 425 -4.21 -26.10 5.58
C VAL A 425 -4.35 -24.85 4.72
N VAL A 426 -4.82 -25.03 3.47
CA VAL A 426 -5.22 -23.93 2.59
C VAL A 426 -6.72 -24.02 2.35
N LEU A 427 -7.42 -22.92 2.59
CA LEU A 427 -8.87 -22.81 2.44
C LEU A 427 -9.20 -21.97 1.21
N PRO A 428 -10.07 -22.47 0.30
CA PRO A 428 -10.45 -21.75 -0.92
C PRO A 428 -11.36 -20.56 -0.58
N ALA A 429 -10.89 -19.35 -0.87
CA ALA A 429 -11.65 -18.12 -0.69
C ALA A 429 -12.40 -17.71 -1.97
N THR A 430 -13.55 -17.02 -1.80
CA THR A 430 -14.30 -16.43 -2.92
C THR A 430 -13.57 -15.22 -3.50
N THR A 431 -13.70 -15.04 -4.82
CA THR A 431 -13.29 -13.80 -5.50
C THR A 431 -14.39 -12.75 -5.41
N GLN A 432 -14.08 -11.51 -5.77
CA GLN A 432 -14.98 -10.36 -5.64
C GLN A 432 -16.36 -10.54 -6.32
N VAL A 433 -16.47 -11.34 -7.37
CA VAL A 433 -17.75 -11.56 -8.08
C VAL A 433 -18.65 -12.60 -7.40
N GLU A 434 -18.19 -13.24 -6.32
CA GLU A 434 -18.82 -14.37 -5.66
C GLU A 434 -19.37 -14.05 -4.26
N HIS A 435 -19.31 -12.78 -3.82
CA HIS A 435 -19.82 -12.34 -2.51
C HIS A 435 -20.29 -10.89 -2.53
N ASP A 436 -21.10 -10.51 -1.52
CA ASP A 436 -21.50 -9.13 -1.29
C ASP A 436 -20.45 -8.39 -0.46
N ASP A 437 -20.23 -7.11 -0.78
CA ASP A 437 -19.34 -6.22 -0.03
C ASP A 437 -19.65 -4.74 -0.27
N ILE A 438 -19.09 -3.86 0.54
CA ILE A 438 -19.04 -2.41 0.33
C ILE A 438 -17.58 -1.99 0.25
N LEU A 439 -17.25 -1.24 -0.79
CA LEU A 439 -15.88 -0.76 -1.00
C LEU A 439 -15.79 0.74 -0.80
N TRP A 440 -14.79 1.12 -0.08
CA TRP A 440 -14.29 2.49 0.06
C TRP A 440 -13.05 2.70 -0.80
N SER A 441 -12.54 3.92 -0.85
CA SER A 441 -11.31 4.21 -1.58
C SER A 441 -10.36 5.09 -0.77
N TRP A 442 -9.07 4.89 -0.96
CA TRP A 442 -8.06 5.77 -0.39
C TRP A 442 -7.42 6.74 -1.40
N GLY A 443 -8.01 6.87 -2.60
CA GLY A 443 -7.53 7.75 -3.64
C GLY A 443 -8.59 8.44 -4.48
N GLN A 444 -9.88 8.32 -4.12
CA GLN A 444 -11.01 9.01 -4.74
C GLN A 444 -12.15 9.13 -3.71
N THR A 445 -13.28 9.74 -4.04
CA THR A 445 -14.32 10.15 -3.09
C THR A 445 -15.65 9.40 -3.26
N TYR A 446 -15.64 8.16 -3.74
CA TYR A 446 -16.85 7.38 -4.00
C TYR A 446 -16.86 6.07 -3.21
N VAL A 447 -17.99 5.79 -2.53
CA VAL A 447 -18.37 4.47 -2.01
C VAL A 447 -18.91 3.64 -3.15
N THR A 448 -18.59 2.37 -3.24
CA THR A 448 -19.06 1.47 -4.28
C THR A 448 -19.65 0.19 -3.69
N VAL A 449 -20.80 -0.25 -4.23
CA VAL A 449 -21.42 -1.53 -3.88
C VAL A 449 -20.81 -2.64 -4.71
N ASN A 450 -20.59 -3.78 -4.08
CA ASN A 450 -20.30 -5.03 -4.76
C ASN A 450 -21.41 -6.04 -4.43
N GLU A 451 -22.15 -6.46 -5.45
CA GLU A 451 -23.20 -7.46 -5.36
C GLU A 451 -22.67 -8.81 -5.85
N GLN A 452 -23.06 -9.88 -5.17
CA GLN A 452 -22.73 -11.24 -5.61
C GLN A 452 -23.30 -11.51 -6.99
N ALA A 453 -22.43 -11.69 -7.99
CA ALA A 453 -22.82 -11.90 -9.38
C ALA A 453 -23.07 -13.39 -9.71
N ILE A 454 -22.28 -14.29 -9.10
CA ILE A 454 -22.36 -15.74 -9.33
C ILE A 454 -22.28 -16.49 -8.01
N ALA A 455 -22.75 -17.73 -8.01
CA ALA A 455 -22.47 -18.65 -6.91
C ALA A 455 -20.95 -18.89 -6.80
N PRO A 456 -20.43 -19.16 -5.60
CA PRO A 456 -19.03 -19.53 -5.41
C PRO A 456 -18.58 -20.67 -6.33
N VAL A 457 -17.37 -20.55 -6.91
CA VAL A 457 -16.79 -21.56 -7.79
C VAL A 457 -16.24 -22.72 -6.93
N GLY A 458 -16.65 -23.94 -7.28
CA GLY A 458 -16.28 -25.12 -6.49
C GLY A 458 -16.86 -25.08 -5.08
N GLU A 459 -16.04 -25.29 -4.08
CA GLU A 459 -16.40 -25.24 -2.66
C GLU A 459 -15.91 -23.97 -1.97
N ALA A 460 -15.53 -22.91 -2.71
CA ALA A 460 -15.01 -21.67 -2.12
C ALA A 460 -16.06 -21.03 -1.20
N LEU A 461 -15.60 -20.41 -0.12
CA LEU A 461 -16.42 -19.66 0.83
C LEU A 461 -15.86 -18.24 1.00
N SER A 462 -16.74 -17.28 1.31
CA SER A 462 -16.27 -15.94 1.68
C SER A 462 -15.44 -15.99 2.98
N ASN A 463 -14.49 -15.06 3.13
CA ASN A 463 -13.69 -14.99 4.36
C ASN A 463 -14.60 -14.91 5.60
N ALA A 464 -15.62 -14.09 5.56
CA ALA A 464 -16.59 -13.94 6.63
C ALA A 464 -17.27 -15.29 6.96
N GLU A 465 -17.70 -16.07 5.96
CA GLU A 465 -18.32 -17.38 6.17
C GLU A 465 -17.36 -18.41 6.75
N ILE A 466 -16.09 -18.40 6.34
CA ILE A 466 -15.06 -19.28 6.93
C ILE A 466 -14.93 -19.00 8.42
N PHE A 467 -14.83 -17.73 8.82
CA PHE A 467 -14.71 -17.38 10.25
C PHE A 467 -16.01 -17.64 11.03
N ARG A 468 -17.21 -17.51 10.44
CA ARG A 468 -18.48 -17.92 11.07
C ARG A 468 -18.47 -19.42 11.38
N ARG A 469 -18.07 -20.25 10.43
CA ARG A 469 -17.99 -21.71 10.62
C ARG A 469 -16.95 -22.11 11.68
N LEU A 470 -15.80 -21.45 11.72
CA LEU A 470 -14.80 -21.65 12.76
C LEU A 470 -15.30 -21.21 14.13
N ALA A 471 -16.00 -20.07 14.21
CA ALA A 471 -16.62 -19.59 15.45
C ALA A 471 -17.60 -20.60 16.02
N GLY A 472 -18.45 -21.18 15.15
CA GLY A 472 -19.39 -22.23 15.57
C GLY A 472 -18.70 -23.46 16.17
N ARG A 473 -17.56 -23.90 15.61
CA ARG A 473 -16.77 -25.03 16.12
C ARG A 473 -16.08 -24.74 17.46
N LEU A 474 -15.71 -23.48 17.68
CA LEU A 474 -15.08 -23.02 18.92
C LEU A 474 -16.10 -22.56 19.98
N GLY A 475 -17.41 -22.61 19.66
CA GLY A 475 -18.46 -22.17 20.57
C GLY A 475 -18.50 -20.64 20.78
N LEU A 476 -17.92 -19.85 19.87
CA LEU A 476 -17.99 -18.39 19.91
C LEU A 476 -19.37 -17.93 19.45
N THR A 477 -19.91 -16.90 20.12
CA THR A 477 -21.24 -16.35 19.85
C THR A 477 -21.15 -14.83 19.65
N GLY A 478 -22.12 -14.27 18.90
CA GLY A 478 -22.20 -12.84 18.65
C GLY A 478 -22.81 -12.53 17.29
N ALA A 479 -23.19 -11.28 17.05
CA ALA A 479 -23.83 -10.83 15.81
C ALA A 479 -22.92 -11.05 14.59
N ALA A 480 -21.59 -10.89 14.73
CA ALA A 480 -20.62 -11.16 13.68
C ALA A 480 -20.73 -12.57 13.09
N PHE A 481 -21.13 -13.56 13.91
CA PHE A 481 -21.14 -14.96 13.52
C PHE A 481 -22.52 -15.47 13.09
N THR A 482 -23.54 -14.60 13.12
CA THR A 482 -24.91 -14.93 12.72
C THR A 482 -25.42 -14.09 11.54
N SER A 483 -24.85 -12.90 11.32
CA SER A 483 -25.22 -12.02 10.20
C SER A 483 -24.62 -12.54 8.88
N THR A 484 -25.38 -12.43 7.80
CA THR A 484 -24.93 -12.73 6.42
C THR A 484 -24.05 -11.60 5.88
N ASP A 485 -23.29 -11.86 4.79
CA ASP A 485 -22.49 -10.82 4.13
C ASP A 485 -23.35 -9.65 3.66
N ALA A 486 -24.55 -9.94 3.12
CA ALA A 486 -25.51 -8.92 2.68
C ALA A 486 -26.04 -8.05 3.84
N GLU A 487 -26.27 -8.64 5.01
CA GLU A 487 -26.71 -7.90 6.21
C GLU A 487 -25.59 -7.00 6.73
N LEU A 488 -24.35 -7.48 6.76
CA LEU A 488 -23.19 -6.69 7.15
C LEU A 488 -22.94 -5.54 6.17
N ALA A 489 -23.02 -5.81 4.86
CA ALA A 489 -22.89 -4.78 3.83
C ALA A 489 -24.01 -3.72 3.94
N ALA A 490 -25.23 -4.13 4.25
CA ALA A 490 -26.34 -3.21 4.48
C ALA A 490 -26.14 -2.35 5.74
N ALA A 491 -25.60 -2.92 6.82
CA ALA A 491 -25.27 -2.20 8.04
C ALA A 491 -24.19 -1.14 7.81
N ALA A 492 -23.15 -1.45 7.03
CA ALA A 492 -22.07 -0.53 6.70
C ALA A 492 -22.56 0.78 6.07
N ILE A 493 -23.60 0.71 5.25
CA ILE A 493 -24.16 1.88 4.52
C ILE A 493 -25.43 2.46 5.17
N ALA A 494 -25.93 1.86 6.23
CA ALA A 494 -27.16 2.33 6.90
C ALA A 494 -27.09 3.80 7.38
N PRO A 495 -25.94 4.30 7.89
CA PRO A 495 -25.83 5.70 8.30
C PRO A 495 -26.01 6.72 7.17
N LEU A 496 -25.88 6.32 5.90
CA LEU A 496 -26.14 7.21 4.75
C LEU A 496 -27.59 7.66 4.64
N GLY A 497 -28.51 6.94 5.29
CA GLY A 497 -29.94 7.20 5.21
C GLY A 497 -30.62 6.63 3.94
N THR A 498 -31.95 6.44 4.00
CA THR A 498 -32.68 5.67 2.99
C THR A 498 -32.51 6.19 1.57
N GLU A 499 -32.61 7.49 1.35
CA GLU A 499 -32.51 8.07 0.00
C GLU A 499 -31.13 7.84 -0.66
N ARG A 500 -30.07 8.07 0.08
CA ARG A 500 -28.69 7.88 -0.41
C ARG A 500 -28.34 6.39 -0.59
N VAL A 501 -28.85 5.51 0.28
CA VAL A 501 -28.72 4.05 0.12
C VAL A 501 -29.43 3.57 -1.14
N GLU A 502 -30.66 4.04 -1.41
CA GLU A 502 -31.37 3.71 -2.64
C GLU A 502 -30.66 4.23 -3.90
N LEU A 503 -30.09 5.43 -3.83
CA LEU A 503 -29.28 5.99 -4.91
C LEU A 503 -28.02 5.15 -5.15
N LEU A 504 -27.27 4.81 -4.09
CA LEU A 504 -26.08 3.96 -4.15
C LEU A 504 -26.39 2.59 -4.79
N ARG A 505 -27.45 1.92 -4.34
CA ARG A 505 -27.87 0.62 -4.91
C ARG A 505 -28.28 0.73 -6.37
N ARG A 506 -28.97 1.82 -6.75
CA ARG A 506 -29.44 2.02 -8.11
C ARG A 506 -28.31 2.25 -9.11
N GLN A 507 -27.30 3.07 -8.75
CA GLN A 507 -26.20 3.41 -9.67
C GLN A 507 -24.90 2.64 -9.41
N GLY A 508 -24.77 1.96 -8.26
CA GLY A 508 -23.61 1.15 -7.89
C GLY A 508 -22.50 1.91 -7.18
N TRP A 509 -22.55 3.23 -7.14
CA TRP A 509 -21.57 4.09 -6.48
C TRP A 509 -22.23 5.36 -5.94
N LEU A 510 -21.59 6.01 -4.96
CA LEU A 510 -22.08 7.24 -4.36
C LEU A 510 -20.92 8.11 -3.91
N ARG A 511 -20.91 9.39 -4.28
CA ARG A 511 -19.95 10.33 -3.75
C ARG A 511 -20.23 10.60 -2.27
N VAL A 512 -19.15 10.66 -1.45
CA VAL A 512 -19.23 11.09 -0.04
C VAL A 512 -19.87 12.47 0.06
N ASP A 513 -20.61 12.74 1.14
CA ASP A 513 -21.38 13.98 1.33
C ASP A 513 -20.46 15.17 1.66
N ARG A 514 -19.89 15.76 0.62
CA ARG A 514 -19.05 16.97 0.71
C ARG A 514 -19.37 17.94 -0.42
N PRO A 515 -19.19 19.25 -0.19
CA PRO A 515 -19.40 20.23 -1.24
C PRO A 515 -18.55 19.93 -2.48
N GLU A 516 -19.15 19.96 -3.65
CA GLU A 516 -18.45 19.70 -4.93
C GLU A 516 -17.28 20.67 -5.18
N HIS A 517 -17.43 21.90 -4.69
CA HIS A 517 -16.46 22.98 -4.87
C HIS A 517 -15.74 23.33 -3.56
N GLU A 518 -15.58 22.35 -2.68
CA GLU A 518 -14.86 22.55 -1.43
C GLU A 518 -13.42 23.02 -1.71
N VAL A 519 -13.01 24.07 -1.01
CA VAL A 519 -11.63 24.55 -0.97
C VAL A 519 -11.15 24.35 0.47
N PRO A 520 -10.52 23.20 0.76
CA PRO A 520 -10.11 22.92 2.11
C PRO A 520 -9.18 24.03 2.64
N TYR A 521 -9.38 24.41 3.90
CA TYR A 521 -8.54 25.37 4.60
C TYR A 521 -8.42 26.79 4.00
N ALA A 522 -9.24 27.16 3.03
CA ALA A 522 -9.25 28.53 2.47
C ALA A 522 -9.44 29.60 3.56
N GLU A 523 -10.34 29.31 4.51
CA GLU A 523 -10.63 30.15 5.68
C GLU A 523 -10.07 29.55 6.99
N GLY A 524 -8.99 28.75 6.88
CA GLY A 524 -8.44 28.02 8.03
C GLY A 524 -9.27 26.81 8.44
N GLY A 525 -9.48 26.60 9.75
CA GLY A 525 -10.28 25.47 10.26
C GLY A 525 -9.49 24.16 10.28
N PHE A 526 -8.18 24.23 10.46
CA PHE A 526 -7.32 23.08 10.68
C PHE A 526 -7.72 22.35 11.96
N ALA A 527 -7.71 21.02 11.93
CA ALA A 527 -8.12 20.20 13.06
C ALA A 527 -6.96 19.95 14.05
N THR A 528 -6.11 20.93 14.23
CA THR A 528 -5.01 20.96 15.18
C THR A 528 -5.49 21.48 16.55
N PRO A 529 -4.73 21.29 17.63
CA PRO A 529 -5.05 21.87 18.93
C PRO A 529 -5.24 23.40 18.94
N SER A 530 -4.49 24.13 18.10
CA SER A 530 -4.61 25.58 17.95
C SER A 530 -5.76 26.04 17.04
N GLY A 531 -6.37 25.14 16.28
CA GLY A 531 -7.33 25.47 15.21
C GLY A 531 -6.68 26.10 13.98
N LYS A 532 -5.36 26.20 13.94
CA LYS A 532 -4.53 26.76 12.87
C LYS A 532 -3.52 25.74 12.38
N ALA A 533 -2.93 25.95 11.20
CA ALA A 533 -1.77 25.16 10.77
C ALA A 533 -0.60 25.35 11.73
N GLU A 534 -0.04 24.24 12.24
CA GLU A 534 1.05 24.28 13.20
C GLU A 534 2.41 24.11 12.52
N LEU A 535 3.07 25.22 12.22
CA LEU A 535 4.45 25.23 11.75
C LEU A 535 5.45 25.01 12.88
N TRP A 536 5.04 25.31 14.11
CA TRP A 536 5.64 24.90 15.38
C TRP A 536 4.57 24.16 16.18
N SER A 537 4.89 23.01 16.74
CA SER A 537 3.91 22.15 17.40
C SER A 537 4.23 21.93 18.87
N ALA A 538 3.35 22.43 19.76
CA ALA A 538 3.44 22.20 21.19
C ALA A 538 3.30 20.73 21.58
N SER A 539 2.54 19.94 20.82
CA SER A 539 2.37 18.51 21.08
C SER A 539 3.64 17.71 20.78
N GLU A 540 4.40 18.11 19.77
CA GLU A 540 5.70 17.51 19.48
C GLU A 540 6.72 17.83 20.58
N GLU A 541 6.78 19.08 21.02
CA GLU A 541 7.64 19.48 22.13
C GLU A 541 7.30 18.74 23.43
N ALA A 542 6.02 18.66 23.76
CA ALA A 542 5.56 17.94 24.95
C ALA A 542 5.89 16.44 24.90
N ALA A 543 5.97 15.87 23.69
CA ALA A 543 6.37 14.48 23.46
C ALA A 543 7.90 14.29 23.38
N GLY A 544 8.70 15.35 23.63
CA GLY A 544 10.16 15.30 23.57
C GLY A 544 10.73 15.19 22.15
N ARG A 545 9.93 15.55 21.14
CA ARG A 545 10.35 15.59 19.74
C ARG A 545 10.61 17.02 19.27
N ASP A 546 11.25 17.19 18.12
CA ASP A 546 11.48 18.53 17.54
C ASP A 546 10.13 19.21 17.23
N PRO A 547 9.83 20.36 17.85
CA PRO A 547 8.58 21.07 17.59
C PRO A 547 8.52 21.71 16.20
N LEU A 548 9.64 21.78 15.46
CA LEU A 548 9.74 22.35 14.13
C LEU A 548 9.91 21.26 13.06
N PRO A 549 9.49 21.51 11.80
CA PRO A 549 9.87 20.65 10.69
C PRO A 549 11.39 20.65 10.50
N GLY A 550 11.95 19.49 10.13
CA GLY A 550 13.39 19.31 10.01
C GLY A 550 13.74 18.08 9.20
N PHE A 551 15.00 18.02 8.78
CA PHE A 551 15.59 16.85 8.14
C PHE A 551 16.51 16.12 9.12
N GLN A 552 16.39 14.80 9.16
CA GLN A 552 17.24 13.92 9.95
C GLN A 552 17.78 12.81 9.06
N VAL A 553 19.03 12.43 9.29
CA VAL A 553 19.64 11.29 8.58
C VAL A 553 19.14 10.00 9.22
N ALA A 554 18.58 9.11 8.40
CA ALA A 554 18.18 7.78 8.84
C ALA A 554 19.40 6.91 9.13
N ASP A 555 19.29 5.93 10.03
CA ASP A 555 20.37 5.00 10.42
C ASP A 555 20.93 4.23 9.22
N GLU A 556 20.09 3.92 8.23
CA GLU A 556 20.46 3.33 6.95
C GLU A 556 20.15 4.31 5.79
N GLY A 557 20.40 5.58 5.99
CA GLY A 557 20.29 6.61 4.95
C GLY A 557 21.60 6.81 4.18
N VAL A 558 21.53 7.44 3.01
CA VAL A 558 22.68 7.72 2.12
C VAL A 558 23.77 8.58 2.78
N HIS A 559 23.46 9.29 3.85
CA HIS A 559 24.40 10.14 4.60
C HIS A 559 24.76 9.55 5.98
N SER A 560 24.41 8.27 6.25
CA SER A 560 24.77 7.60 7.49
C SER A 560 26.16 6.97 7.43
N ASP A 561 26.74 6.67 8.59
CA ASP A 561 28.03 5.97 8.67
C ASP A 561 27.98 4.58 8.01
N ARG A 562 26.80 3.96 7.94
CA ARG A 562 26.62 2.66 7.26
C ARG A 562 26.83 2.74 5.75
N ALA A 563 26.67 3.93 5.14
CA ALA A 563 26.92 4.14 3.73
C ALA A 563 28.39 3.97 3.33
N GLU A 564 29.32 4.03 4.27
CA GLU A 564 30.72 3.68 4.01
C GLU A 564 30.88 2.21 3.58
N ARG A 565 30.05 1.32 4.14
CA ARG A 565 30.10 -0.13 3.84
C ARG A 565 29.12 -0.54 2.75
N TYR A 566 27.94 0.06 2.73
CA TYR A 566 26.86 -0.22 1.78
C TYR A 566 26.40 1.09 1.14
N PRO A 567 27.09 1.56 0.09
CA PRO A 567 26.96 2.94 -0.39
C PRO A 567 25.73 3.20 -1.26
N LEU A 568 24.91 2.20 -1.55
CA LEU A 568 23.78 2.33 -2.46
C LEU A 568 22.46 2.21 -1.70
N SER A 569 21.61 3.23 -1.77
CA SER A 569 20.26 3.18 -1.22
C SER A 569 19.34 2.34 -2.11
N LEU A 570 18.68 1.34 -1.52
CA LEU A 570 17.72 0.49 -2.23
C LEU A 570 16.32 1.11 -2.21
N VAL A 571 15.74 1.32 -3.38
CA VAL A 571 14.32 1.63 -3.57
C VAL A 571 13.60 0.40 -4.09
N ALA A 572 12.77 -0.24 -3.25
CA ALA A 572 11.92 -1.35 -3.65
C ALA A 572 10.65 -0.82 -4.33
N ALA A 573 10.79 -0.23 -5.52
CA ALA A 573 9.69 0.40 -6.24
C ALA A 573 8.58 -0.58 -6.60
N LYS A 574 7.33 -0.12 -6.60
CA LYS A 574 6.22 -0.85 -7.24
C LYS A 574 6.53 -0.95 -8.74
N GLY A 575 7.04 -2.10 -9.14
CA GLY A 575 7.66 -2.22 -10.45
C GLY A 575 6.68 -2.34 -11.58
N ALA A 576 5.57 -2.95 -11.39
CA ALA A 576 4.94 -3.58 -12.52
C ALA A 576 3.61 -2.97 -12.93
N HIS A 577 3.38 -2.95 -14.23
CA HIS A 577 2.08 -2.62 -14.80
C HIS A 577 1.06 -3.76 -14.61
N HIS A 578 1.53 -5.00 -14.39
CA HIS A 578 0.73 -6.20 -14.37
C HIS A 578 0.61 -6.85 -13.00
N PHE A 579 1.43 -6.44 -12.02
CA PHE A 579 1.30 -6.86 -10.63
C PHE A 579 0.72 -5.74 -9.75
N LEU A 580 0.06 -6.13 -8.69
CA LEU A 580 -0.34 -5.25 -7.60
C LEU A 580 0.17 -5.88 -6.31
N ASN A 581 1.13 -5.26 -5.66
CA ASN A 581 1.91 -5.90 -4.60
C ASN A 581 2.36 -7.30 -5.08
N SER A 582 1.97 -8.40 -4.42
CA SER A 582 2.25 -9.77 -4.89
C SER A 582 1.09 -10.41 -5.68
N SER A 583 -0.02 -9.69 -5.90
CA SER A 583 -1.14 -10.21 -6.69
C SER A 583 -0.78 -10.32 -8.16
N TYR A 584 -1.31 -11.34 -8.84
CA TYR A 584 -1.06 -11.68 -10.25
C TYR A 584 0.33 -12.25 -10.57
N GLY A 585 1.20 -12.49 -9.57
CA GLY A 585 2.49 -13.14 -9.78
C GLY A 585 2.42 -14.58 -10.30
N HIS A 586 1.25 -15.24 -10.18
CA HIS A 586 0.95 -16.55 -10.79
C HIS A 586 0.49 -16.46 -12.24
N VAL A 587 -0.01 -15.31 -12.71
CA VAL A 587 -0.60 -15.17 -14.04
C VAL A 587 0.47 -15.12 -15.10
N ALA A 588 0.61 -16.19 -15.89
CA ALA A 588 1.68 -16.37 -16.87
C ALA A 588 1.81 -15.19 -17.86
N ARG A 589 0.67 -14.58 -18.32
CA ARG A 589 0.71 -13.40 -19.20
C ARG A 589 1.30 -12.18 -18.51
N ALA A 590 1.01 -12.00 -17.21
CA ALA A 590 1.52 -10.89 -16.41
C ALA A 590 3.03 -11.05 -16.17
N VAL A 591 3.46 -12.25 -15.76
CA VAL A 591 4.88 -12.58 -15.59
C VAL A 591 5.65 -12.39 -16.91
N LYS A 592 5.11 -12.87 -18.04
CA LYS A 592 5.72 -12.69 -19.37
C LYS A 592 5.85 -11.22 -19.75
N ALA A 593 4.86 -10.39 -19.43
CA ALA A 593 4.88 -8.96 -19.73
C ALA A 593 5.90 -8.19 -18.87
N GLU A 594 6.04 -8.57 -17.60
CA GLU A 594 7.04 -7.99 -16.68
C GLU A 594 8.46 -8.55 -16.92
N ARG A 595 8.57 -9.69 -17.59
CA ARG A 595 9.82 -10.41 -17.90
C ARG A 595 10.45 -11.05 -16.67
N GLN A 596 11.39 -10.35 -16.01
CA GLN A 596 12.11 -10.79 -14.80
C GLN A 596 12.46 -9.58 -13.94
N PRO A 597 12.64 -9.75 -12.63
CA PRO A 597 13.15 -8.69 -11.80
C PRO A 597 14.58 -8.34 -12.19
N VAL A 598 14.90 -7.06 -12.20
CA VAL A 598 16.23 -6.53 -12.48
C VAL A 598 16.61 -5.53 -11.39
N VAL A 599 17.92 -5.33 -11.19
CA VAL A 599 18.39 -4.19 -10.41
C VAL A 599 18.76 -3.05 -11.36
N SER A 600 18.05 -1.92 -11.25
CA SER A 600 18.43 -0.68 -11.95
C SER A 600 19.60 -0.04 -11.22
N LEU A 601 20.67 0.25 -11.94
CA LEU A 601 21.94 0.77 -11.42
C LEU A 601 22.38 1.97 -12.25
N ASN A 602 22.79 3.05 -11.58
CA ASN A 602 23.31 4.23 -12.27
C ASN A 602 24.63 3.89 -13.02
N GLU A 603 24.80 4.50 -14.20
CA GLU A 603 26.00 4.29 -15.03
C GLU A 603 27.33 4.59 -14.30
N ARG A 604 27.33 5.58 -13.41
CA ARG A 604 28.52 5.91 -12.59
C ARG A 604 28.83 4.80 -11.61
N ASP A 605 27.82 4.30 -10.92
CA ASP A 605 27.97 3.23 -9.92
C ASP A 605 28.32 1.90 -10.58
N ALA A 606 27.77 1.62 -11.76
CA ALA A 606 28.10 0.46 -12.57
C ALA A 606 29.56 0.47 -13.02
N ARG A 607 30.06 1.61 -13.54
CA ARG A 607 31.47 1.74 -13.94
C ARG A 607 32.44 1.51 -12.80
N THR A 608 32.15 2.04 -11.62
CA THR A 608 33.00 1.89 -10.42
C THR A 608 33.12 0.41 -10.01
N ARG A 609 32.10 -0.41 -10.31
CA ARG A 609 32.00 -1.84 -9.94
C ARG A 609 32.33 -2.80 -11.09
N GLY A 610 32.70 -2.28 -12.26
CA GLY A 610 32.93 -3.11 -13.44
C GLY A 610 31.69 -3.86 -13.95
N VAL A 611 30.49 -3.33 -13.68
CA VAL A 611 29.21 -3.93 -14.08
C VAL A 611 28.78 -3.34 -15.43
N ALA A 612 28.43 -4.21 -16.38
CA ALA A 612 27.81 -3.84 -17.65
C ALA A 612 26.31 -4.19 -17.63
N ASP A 613 25.56 -3.55 -18.55
CA ASP A 613 24.13 -3.84 -18.73
C ASP A 613 23.93 -5.34 -19.05
N GLY A 614 22.95 -5.96 -18.39
CA GLY A 614 22.64 -7.38 -18.52
C GLY A 614 23.54 -8.32 -17.70
N HIS A 615 24.64 -7.86 -17.08
CA HIS A 615 25.45 -8.72 -16.20
C HIS A 615 24.60 -9.20 -15.02
N THR A 616 24.77 -10.47 -14.62
CA THR A 616 24.29 -10.94 -13.34
C THR A 616 25.12 -10.31 -12.24
N VAL A 617 24.46 -9.68 -11.28
CA VAL A 617 25.09 -9.06 -10.11
C VAL A 617 24.48 -9.61 -8.84
N ARG A 618 25.29 -9.65 -7.79
CA ARG A 618 24.87 -9.88 -6.42
C ARG A 618 24.63 -8.54 -5.76
N VAL A 619 23.39 -8.33 -5.27
CA VAL A 619 23.01 -7.20 -4.43
C VAL A 619 22.91 -7.71 -3.00
N PHE A 620 23.61 -7.07 -2.06
CA PHE A 620 23.70 -7.62 -0.71
C PHE A 620 23.91 -6.57 0.38
N ASN A 621 23.57 -6.96 1.58
CA ASN A 621 23.93 -6.31 2.84
C ASN A 621 24.08 -7.38 3.94
N GLU A 622 24.13 -6.99 5.24
CA GLU A 622 24.26 -7.92 6.36
C GLU A 622 23.07 -8.86 6.54
N ARG A 623 21.86 -8.49 6.02
CA ARG A 623 20.65 -9.31 6.14
C ARG A 623 20.58 -10.42 5.11
N GLY A 624 21.12 -10.18 3.91
CA GLY A 624 21.03 -11.18 2.86
C GLY A 624 21.61 -10.75 1.53
N SER A 625 21.29 -11.52 0.49
CA SER A 625 21.71 -11.22 -0.88
C SER A 625 20.69 -11.72 -1.91
N LEU A 626 20.70 -11.05 -3.06
CA LEU A 626 19.94 -11.41 -4.27
C LEU A 626 20.89 -11.45 -5.45
N GLU A 627 20.64 -12.36 -6.40
CA GLU A 627 21.31 -12.36 -7.70
C GLU A 627 20.32 -11.98 -8.78
N LEU A 628 20.57 -10.89 -9.49
CA LEU A 628 19.68 -10.32 -10.47
C LEU A 628 20.46 -9.80 -11.67
N PRO A 629 19.86 -9.74 -12.88
CA PRO A 629 20.44 -9.00 -13.98
C PRO A 629 20.49 -7.50 -13.67
N ALA A 630 21.60 -6.85 -13.96
CA ALA A 630 21.73 -5.41 -13.87
C ALA A 630 21.10 -4.72 -15.10
N LYS A 631 20.37 -3.65 -14.86
CA LYS A 631 19.93 -2.68 -15.87
C LYS A 631 20.69 -1.39 -15.63
N VAL A 632 21.67 -1.11 -16.47
CA VAL A 632 22.53 0.07 -16.32
C VAL A 632 21.96 1.24 -17.10
N GLY A 633 21.82 2.39 -16.44
CA GLY A 633 21.28 3.60 -17.07
C GLY A 633 21.16 4.77 -16.11
N THR A 634 20.21 5.67 -16.41
CA THR A 634 19.95 6.90 -15.62
C THR A 634 18.59 6.87 -14.93
N GLU A 635 18.02 5.67 -14.75
CA GLU A 635 16.71 5.52 -14.14
C GLU A 635 16.71 5.84 -12.63
N VAL A 636 17.86 5.70 -11.99
CA VAL A 636 18.10 6.06 -10.59
C VAL A 636 19.28 7.02 -10.50
N PRO A 637 19.36 7.91 -9.50
CA PRO A 637 20.52 8.76 -9.28
C PRO A 637 21.74 7.93 -8.87
N ALA A 638 22.94 8.48 -8.98
CA ALA A 638 24.14 7.88 -8.45
C ALA A 638 24.00 7.72 -6.91
N GLY A 639 24.44 6.60 -6.36
CA GLY A 639 24.24 6.24 -4.95
C GLY A 639 22.89 5.55 -4.66
N CYS A 640 22.12 5.20 -5.72
CA CYS A 640 20.83 4.53 -5.57
C CYS A 640 20.71 3.33 -6.50
N VAL A 641 20.01 2.30 -6.05
CA VAL A 641 19.56 1.17 -6.87
C VAL A 641 18.05 0.97 -6.72
N SER A 642 17.40 0.44 -7.74
CA SER A 642 15.98 0.08 -7.65
C SER A 642 15.77 -1.37 -8.04
N ILE A 643 15.05 -2.11 -7.19
CA ILE A 643 14.61 -3.49 -7.44
C ILE A 643 13.08 -3.50 -7.36
N PRO A 644 12.36 -4.08 -8.36
CA PRO A 644 10.91 -4.13 -8.32
C PRO A 644 10.42 -5.01 -7.17
N SER A 645 9.48 -4.49 -6.37
CA SER A 645 8.79 -5.22 -5.31
C SER A 645 7.66 -6.11 -5.87
N GLY A 646 7.18 -7.07 -5.05
CA GLY A 646 6.00 -7.88 -5.36
C GLY A 646 6.25 -9.13 -6.21
N TRP A 647 7.48 -9.38 -6.62
CA TRP A 647 7.85 -10.63 -7.26
C TRP A 647 7.82 -11.79 -6.27
N TRP A 648 7.17 -12.88 -6.65
CA TRP A 648 7.21 -14.10 -5.86
C TRP A 648 8.63 -14.66 -5.81
N ALA A 649 9.01 -15.15 -4.64
CA ALA A 649 10.31 -15.78 -4.47
C ALA A 649 10.48 -16.98 -5.41
N SER A 650 9.40 -17.79 -5.59
CA SER A 650 9.35 -18.91 -6.53
C SER A 650 9.58 -18.52 -8.00
N ALA A 651 9.28 -17.25 -8.37
CA ALA A 651 9.46 -16.71 -9.73
C ALA A 651 10.70 -15.80 -9.86
N SER A 652 11.46 -15.60 -8.79
CA SER A 652 12.65 -14.74 -8.77
C SER A 652 13.93 -15.56 -8.84
N PRO A 653 14.97 -15.09 -9.55
CA PRO A 653 16.28 -15.69 -9.48
C PRO A 653 16.76 -15.83 -8.03
N GLY A 654 17.31 -16.97 -7.66
CA GLY A 654 17.77 -17.22 -6.30
C GLY A 654 16.69 -17.46 -5.25
N GLY A 655 15.40 -17.49 -5.63
CA GLY A 655 14.29 -17.85 -4.73
C GLY A 655 14.01 -16.85 -3.62
N ARG A 656 14.23 -15.54 -3.86
CA ARG A 656 14.04 -14.47 -2.87
C ARG A 656 13.44 -13.21 -3.50
N SER A 657 12.72 -12.42 -2.69
CA SER A 657 12.26 -11.08 -3.07
C SER A 657 13.22 -9.99 -2.55
N ALA A 658 13.01 -8.73 -2.95
CA ALA A 658 13.76 -7.59 -2.43
C ALA A 658 13.72 -7.50 -0.89
N ASN A 659 12.66 -8.04 -0.26
CA ASN A 659 12.51 -8.06 1.19
C ASN A 659 13.53 -8.94 1.94
N ALA A 660 14.33 -9.74 1.23
CA ALA A 660 15.48 -10.42 1.84
C ALA A 660 16.61 -9.45 2.28
N LEU A 661 16.54 -8.19 1.80
CA LEU A 661 17.52 -7.14 2.11
C LEU A 661 16.97 -6.08 3.10
N THR A 662 15.64 -6.01 3.30
CA THR A 662 14.99 -4.93 4.05
C THR A 662 14.94 -5.19 5.55
N ALA A 663 14.94 -4.12 6.34
CA ALA A 663 14.73 -4.15 7.78
C ALA A 663 13.24 -4.24 8.13
N ASP A 664 12.95 -4.62 9.39
CA ASP A 664 11.60 -4.74 9.96
C ASP A 664 11.36 -3.72 11.10
N GLY A 665 12.06 -2.58 11.07
CA GLY A 665 11.86 -1.50 12.03
C GLY A 665 10.48 -0.88 11.89
N VAL A 666 9.88 -0.51 13.04
CA VAL A 666 8.58 0.19 13.08
C VAL A 666 8.84 1.68 13.23
N VAL A 667 8.19 2.48 12.40
CA VAL A 667 8.34 3.93 12.39
C VAL A 667 7.11 4.63 12.97
N ARG A 668 7.17 5.94 13.10
CA ARG A 668 6.06 6.75 13.59
C ARG A 668 4.80 6.51 12.74
N GLY A 669 3.68 6.24 13.41
CA GLY A 669 2.42 5.87 12.78
C GLY A 669 2.26 4.36 12.58
N GLY A 670 3.27 3.55 12.92
CA GLY A 670 3.21 2.09 12.84
C GLY A 670 3.70 1.50 11.52
N GLY A 671 4.08 2.32 10.53
CA GLY A 671 4.66 1.85 9.27
C GLY A 671 6.06 1.23 9.44
N GLY A 672 6.62 0.70 8.36
CA GLY A 672 7.97 0.10 8.37
C GLY A 672 9.04 0.98 7.72
N ASP A 673 10.29 0.79 8.12
CA ASP A 673 11.46 1.53 7.58
C ASP A 673 12.14 0.84 6.38
N PHE A 674 11.49 -0.10 5.75
CA PHE A 674 12.09 -0.99 4.74
C PHE A 674 12.58 -0.29 3.45
N HIS A 675 12.34 1.00 3.25
CA HIS A 675 12.99 1.82 2.23
C HIS A 675 14.24 2.55 2.74
N ASP A 676 14.54 2.50 4.03
CA ASP A 676 15.86 2.85 4.55
C ASP A 676 16.72 1.59 4.59
N THR A 677 17.17 1.18 3.41
CA THR A 677 17.95 -0.02 3.19
C THR A 677 19.16 0.33 2.34
N LEU A 678 20.34 0.08 2.87
CA LEU A 678 21.60 0.23 2.16
C LEU A 678 22.10 -1.12 1.67
N VAL A 679 22.69 -1.13 0.48
CA VAL A 679 23.23 -2.33 -0.17
C VAL A 679 24.54 -2.05 -0.89
N GLU A 680 25.27 -3.11 -1.20
CA GLU A 680 26.37 -3.12 -2.15
C GLU A 680 26.02 -4.02 -3.34
N VAL A 681 26.63 -3.76 -4.49
CA VAL A 681 26.45 -4.50 -5.74
C VAL A 681 27.81 -4.96 -6.26
N GLU A 682 27.96 -6.23 -6.55
CA GLU A 682 29.15 -6.81 -7.17
C GLU A 682 28.80 -7.67 -8.39
N ALA A 683 29.67 -7.70 -9.39
CA ALA A 683 29.49 -8.58 -10.53
C ALA A 683 29.67 -10.04 -10.10
N VAL A 684 28.75 -10.91 -10.48
CA VAL A 684 28.92 -12.35 -10.32
C VAL A 684 29.86 -12.82 -11.45
N VAL A 685 31.11 -13.15 -11.09
CA VAL A 685 32.03 -13.75 -12.05
C VAL A 685 31.52 -15.15 -12.36
N ALA A 686 31.20 -15.43 -13.63
CA ALA A 686 30.92 -16.79 -14.04
C ALA A 686 32.16 -17.64 -13.72
N THR A 687 32.07 -18.50 -12.73
CA THR A 687 33.07 -19.54 -12.55
C THR A 687 32.97 -20.42 -13.77
N ASP A 688 34.01 -20.49 -14.58
CA ASP A 688 34.10 -21.41 -15.72
C ASP A 688 33.76 -22.81 -15.20
N GLY A 689 32.54 -23.24 -15.46
CA GLY A 689 32.02 -24.53 -15.05
C GLY A 689 32.67 -25.62 -15.92
N SER A 690 33.76 -26.18 -15.45
CA SER A 690 34.09 -27.57 -15.81
C SER A 690 33.07 -28.47 -15.12
N PRO A 691 32.30 -29.32 -15.85
CA PRO A 691 31.42 -30.29 -15.20
C PRO A 691 32.30 -31.30 -14.45
N SER A 692 32.28 -31.26 -13.13
CA SER A 692 32.80 -32.39 -12.33
C SER A 692 31.86 -33.57 -12.53
N THR A 693 32.24 -34.42 -13.51
CA THR A 693 31.85 -35.81 -13.50
C THR A 693 32.55 -36.47 -12.34
N GLU A 694 31.85 -36.65 -11.24
CA GLU A 694 32.08 -37.78 -10.33
C GLU A 694 30.72 -38.26 -9.85
N ILE A 695 30.41 -39.41 -10.42
CA ILE A 695 29.42 -40.39 -9.92
C ILE A 695 30.12 -41.11 -8.78
N ASP A 696 29.51 -41.06 -7.55
CA ASP A 696 29.36 -42.24 -6.70
C ASP A 696 28.26 -41.95 -5.63
#